data_844616f14f8fa6a95f78fa94f69a1933
#
_entry.id   844616f14f8fa6a95f78fa94f69a1933
#
_cell.length_a   1.000
_cell.length_b   1.000
_cell.length_c   1.000
_cell.angle_alpha   90.00
_cell.angle_beta   90.00
_cell.angle_gamma   90.00
#
_symmetry.space_group_name_H-M   'P 1'
#
loop_
_entity.id
_entity.type
_entity.pdbx_description
1 polymer ?
#
loop_
_entity_poly.entity_id
_entity_poly.type
_entity_poly.pdbx_seq_one_letter_code
_entity_poly.pdbx_strand_id
1 'polypeptide(L)'
;MKPRSGHPDIACGHRSCGSSTHNAINLGRREFLKDALATTAGFAGVGVLGGCAAPVTQESKPADTIITNARIATLARAQPTASAIAIRGDSIAAVGAMADLQGLQGANTQMIDAGGRTVVPGLVDAHTHFIRGGLTYSIEVRWDGVPTLAEGLERMRVQARRTPPPHWVQVVGGWTWAQFAEGRFPTLAEINAATGDTPAMVMHLYDRLWINRAGLRALGWTKDTPNPFGGAIERDASGNPTGLLVATTGLVALVGAWLRIPRLSPEDQILSTRHFMREHNRLGVTSVIDAGGGGQNYPDNYRAIAKLAADKQMTLRIAYQLFAQGSGKELENYQAWSKLVTAGQGDDWYRMTGAGEYVAWTAGDVTNFDKDFSRPPPQMEAQFGAVARFLAQSRWPFRQHTSFDVTAQRVLGVLEQVNREIPLAGLRWGLDHCETLRPNTLERVAKLGGSINIQNRMSLDGEAFVRKYGAAAAADAPPIARIREMGIPLACGTDGNRATSYNPWIGVHWLVSGRTLGGAKLQGDRNLLDRAEALRMYTANGAWMSGEENRKGTLEAGKLADLVILSADYFTISEEEIKGLESVLTLVGGKIVHGAGPYSRLSPPLPPVAQDWLPVKDYGQYYKRAALDAPKVAAAFREPGTIGDAGVWGEGCGCGVS
;
A
#
# COMPACT_ATOMS: atom_id res chain seq x y z
N MET A 1 -44.67 -39.78 -34.22
CA MET A 1 -45.24 -40.92 -33.46
C MET A 1 -44.87 -40.73 -31.99
N LYS A 2 -45.82 -40.31 -31.18
CA LYS A 2 -45.89 -40.57 -29.73
C LYS A 2 -46.40 -41.99 -29.51
N PRO A 3 -46.26 -42.66 -28.33
CA PRO A 3 -46.66 -42.11 -27.03
C PRO A 3 -45.91 -42.62 -25.75
N ARG A 4 -46.16 -41.88 -24.64
CA ARG A 4 -46.61 -42.26 -23.27
C ARG A 4 -45.65 -43.07 -22.37
N SER A 5 -45.50 -42.86 -21.14
CA SER A 5 -46.06 -42.25 -19.91
C SER A 5 -45.75 -43.16 -18.73
N GLY A 6 -45.56 -42.65 -17.54
CA GLY A 6 -45.60 -43.45 -16.33
C GLY A 6 -44.90 -42.84 -15.10
N HIS A 7 -45.65 -42.01 -14.37
CA HIS A 7 -45.42 -41.81 -12.91
C HIS A 7 -46.02 -42.97 -12.13
N PRO A 8 -45.56 -43.22 -10.89
CA PRO A 8 -46.52 -43.04 -9.80
C PRO A 8 -45.99 -42.28 -8.58
N ASP A 9 -46.92 -41.46 -8.04
CA ASP A 9 -46.92 -40.90 -6.69
C ASP A 9 -47.06 -41.98 -5.63
N ILE A 10 -46.46 -41.74 -4.43
CA ILE A 10 -46.99 -42.22 -3.13
C ILE A 10 -46.57 -41.19 -2.05
N ALA A 11 -47.47 -40.42 -1.62
CA ALA A 11 -48.18 -40.11 -0.38
C ALA A 11 -47.38 -39.93 0.92
N CYS A 12 -47.65 -38.76 1.50
CA CYS A 12 -47.63 -38.25 2.86
C CYS A 12 -47.59 -39.24 4.03
N GLY A 13 -46.77 -38.87 5.02
CA GLY A 13 -46.85 -39.32 6.41
C GLY A 13 -46.39 -38.25 7.37
N HIS A 14 -47.33 -37.45 7.88
CA HIS A 14 -47.12 -36.57 9.05
C HIS A 14 -46.80 -37.39 10.32
N ARG A 15 -45.81 -37.02 11.07
CA ARG A 15 -45.86 -37.05 12.54
C ARG A 15 -44.98 -35.93 13.16
N SER A 16 -45.53 -35.39 14.17
CA SER A 16 -45.26 -34.22 15.00
C SER A 16 -44.07 -34.27 15.90
N CYS A 17 -43.60 -33.07 16.24
CA CYS A 17 -43.10 -32.51 17.51
C CYS A 17 -42.02 -33.26 18.29
N GLY A 18 -40.96 -32.49 18.51
CA GLY A 18 -40.02 -32.73 19.59
C GLY A 18 -39.00 -31.58 19.66
N SER A 19 -39.29 -30.60 20.52
CA SER A 19 -38.38 -29.51 20.93
C SER A 19 -37.19 -30.09 21.69
N SER A 20 -35.99 -29.69 21.36
CA SER A 20 -34.88 -29.64 22.37
C SER A 20 -33.77 -28.72 21.89
N THR A 21 -33.74 -27.57 22.50
CA THR A 21 -32.63 -26.89 23.20
C THR A 21 -31.26 -26.84 22.55
N HIS A 22 -30.89 -25.60 22.30
CA HIS A 22 -29.52 -25.09 22.16
C HIS A 22 -28.52 -25.78 23.09
N ASN A 23 -27.43 -26.27 22.54
CA ASN A 23 -26.18 -26.38 23.25
C ASN A 23 -25.08 -25.75 22.40
N ALA A 24 -24.78 -24.48 22.71
CA ALA A 24 -23.57 -23.80 22.26
C ALA A 24 -22.37 -24.47 22.98
N ILE A 25 -21.43 -24.93 22.20
CA ILE A 25 -20.17 -25.48 22.68
C ILE A 25 -19.30 -24.33 23.17
N ASN A 26 -19.25 -24.18 24.50
CA ASN A 26 -18.37 -23.27 25.22
C ASN A 26 -17.25 -24.11 25.82
N LEU A 27 -16.28 -24.50 25.02
CA LEU A 27 -15.09 -25.26 25.43
C LEU A 27 -13.85 -24.42 25.09
N GLY A 28 -13.26 -23.75 26.07
CA GLY A 28 -12.01 -23.00 25.87
C GLY A 28 -11.55 -22.12 27.02
N ARG A 29 -12.35 -21.96 28.07
CA ARG A 29 -11.97 -21.07 29.20
C ARG A 29 -11.67 -21.80 30.53
N ARG A 30 -11.83 -23.08 30.64
CA ARG A 30 -11.66 -23.82 31.91
C ARG A 30 -10.35 -24.62 32.06
N GLU A 31 -9.61 -24.84 31.00
CA GLU A 31 -8.33 -25.59 31.11
C GLU A 31 -7.12 -24.66 31.34
N PHE A 32 -7.18 -23.38 30.94
CA PHE A 32 -6.09 -22.44 31.20
C PHE A 32 -5.94 -22.00 32.68
N LEU A 33 -6.89 -22.31 33.53
CA LEU A 33 -6.87 -21.94 34.96
C LEU A 33 -6.49 -23.10 35.91
N LYS A 34 -6.23 -24.30 35.41
CA LYS A 34 -5.84 -25.43 36.23
C LYS A 34 -4.33 -25.66 36.36
N ASP A 35 -3.54 -25.15 35.40
CA ASP A 35 -2.07 -25.32 35.42
C ASP A 35 -1.32 -24.21 36.17
N ALA A 36 -2.00 -23.21 36.68
CA ALA A 36 -1.41 -22.12 37.47
C ALA A 36 -1.49 -22.31 39.01
N LEU A 37 -2.02 -23.42 39.47
CA LEU A 37 -2.26 -23.66 40.92
C LEU A 37 -1.55 -24.88 41.52
N ALA A 38 -0.57 -25.47 40.84
CA ALA A 38 0.10 -26.68 41.27
C ALA A 38 1.59 -26.55 41.63
N THR A 39 2.06 -25.37 42.06
CA THR A 39 3.45 -25.23 42.56
C THR A 39 3.54 -24.26 43.74
N THR A 40 2.76 -24.52 44.80
CA THR A 40 3.03 -23.93 46.13
C THR A 40 2.53 -24.88 47.24
N ALA A 41 3.28 -25.92 47.49
CA ALA A 41 3.18 -26.65 48.76
C ALA A 41 4.54 -27.28 49.09
N GLY A 42 5.23 -26.73 50.05
CA GLY A 42 6.38 -27.37 50.68
C GLY A 42 7.49 -26.42 51.07
N PHE A 43 7.32 -25.71 52.18
CA PHE A 43 8.32 -25.54 53.22
C PHE A 43 7.72 -24.69 54.37
N ALA A 44 7.27 -25.40 55.41
CA ALA A 44 6.98 -24.76 56.68
C ALA A 44 8.18 -24.98 57.59
N GLY A 45 8.66 -23.92 58.22
CA GLY A 45 9.65 -24.08 59.31
C GLY A 45 10.41 -22.79 59.67
N VAL A 46 9.89 -22.09 60.67
CA VAL A 46 10.63 -21.36 61.75
C VAL A 46 11.41 -20.07 61.39
N GLY A 47 10.99 -18.97 61.99
CA GLY A 47 11.86 -17.80 62.21
C GLY A 47 11.14 -16.46 62.17
N VAL A 48 10.43 -16.11 63.27
CA VAL A 48 9.97 -14.73 63.53
C VAL A 48 11.18 -13.85 63.85
N LEU A 49 11.57 -12.95 62.94
CA LEU A 49 12.26 -11.72 63.25
C LEU A 49 11.66 -10.62 62.40
N GLY A 50 10.98 -9.70 63.10
CA GLY A 50 10.39 -8.51 62.45
C GLY A 50 11.49 -7.60 61.87
N GLY A 51 11.55 -7.61 60.55
CA GLY A 51 12.21 -6.59 59.76
C GLY A 51 11.18 -5.94 58.88
N CYS A 52 10.93 -4.66 59.02
CA CYS A 52 10.19 -3.85 58.06
C CYS A 52 10.89 -3.99 56.73
N ALA A 53 10.41 -4.87 55.88
CA ALA A 53 10.78 -4.86 54.47
C ALA A 53 10.16 -3.59 53.86
N ALA A 54 10.97 -2.55 53.70
CA ALA A 54 10.61 -1.45 52.83
C ALA A 54 10.25 -2.04 51.47
N PRO A 55 9.19 -1.54 50.80
CA PRO A 55 8.89 -1.98 49.45
C PRO A 55 10.15 -1.65 48.60
N VAL A 56 10.73 -2.69 48.01
CA VAL A 56 11.75 -2.51 46.99
C VAL A 56 11.02 -1.81 45.82
N THR A 57 11.06 -0.49 45.82
CA THR A 57 10.72 0.28 44.66
C THR A 57 11.75 -0.09 43.62
N GLN A 58 11.38 -0.94 42.70
CA GLN A 58 12.18 -1.22 41.52
C GLN A 58 12.33 0.13 40.83
N GLU A 59 13.46 0.82 41.00
CA GLU A 59 13.75 2.09 40.32
C GLU A 59 13.56 1.84 38.83
N SER A 60 12.46 2.33 38.31
CA SER A 60 12.20 2.25 36.88
C SER A 60 13.25 3.09 36.17
N LYS A 61 14.08 2.48 35.31
CA LYS A 61 15.08 3.20 34.55
C LYS A 61 14.42 4.41 33.87
N PRO A 62 15.05 5.61 33.90
CA PRO A 62 14.52 6.79 33.22
C PRO A 62 14.24 6.56 31.74
N ALA A 63 13.31 7.31 31.18
CA ALA A 63 13.08 7.38 29.75
C ALA A 63 14.17 8.20 29.07
N ASP A 64 14.51 7.86 27.82
CA ASP A 64 15.42 8.65 27.01
C ASP A 64 14.73 9.91 26.46
N THR A 65 13.45 9.78 26.11
CA THR A 65 12.63 10.87 25.58
C THR A 65 11.23 10.83 26.18
N ILE A 66 10.68 11.99 26.55
CA ILE A 66 9.27 12.15 26.90
C ILE A 66 8.67 13.24 26.02
N ILE A 67 7.60 12.90 25.29
CA ILE A 67 6.80 13.85 24.52
C ILE A 67 5.60 14.24 25.39
N THR A 68 5.40 15.53 25.58
CA THR A 68 4.35 16.11 26.44
C THR A 68 3.48 17.08 25.68
N ASN A 69 2.41 17.59 26.35
CA ASN A 69 1.52 18.59 25.77
C ASN A 69 1.02 18.17 24.39
N ALA A 70 0.60 16.90 24.26
CA ALA A 70 0.20 16.28 23.02
C ALA A 70 -1.28 15.87 23.04
N ARG A 71 -1.92 15.86 21.90
CA ARG A 71 -3.19 15.14 21.67
C ARG A 71 -2.87 13.81 21.03
N ILE A 72 -2.65 12.79 21.85
CA ILE A 72 -2.23 11.48 21.38
C ILE A 72 -3.45 10.63 21.05
N ALA A 73 -3.61 10.24 19.79
CA ALA A 73 -4.50 9.16 19.38
C ALA A 73 -3.69 7.87 19.32
N THR A 74 -3.81 7.04 20.34
CA THR A 74 -3.01 5.81 20.45
C THR A 74 -3.41 4.74 19.45
N LEU A 75 -4.65 4.79 18.97
CA LEU A 75 -5.34 3.76 18.21
C LEU A 75 -5.44 2.40 18.93
N ALA A 76 -5.04 2.33 20.21
CA ALA A 76 -5.29 1.19 21.08
C ALA A 76 -6.73 1.23 21.62
N ARG A 77 -7.42 0.07 21.60
CA ARG A 77 -8.82 0.03 22.04
C ARG A 77 -8.99 0.27 23.55
N ALA A 78 -8.01 -0.19 24.34
CA ALA A 78 -8.07 -0.08 25.81
C ALA A 78 -7.80 1.36 26.30
N GLN A 79 -7.00 2.13 25.59
CA GLN A 79 -6.62 3.50 25.93
C GLN A 79 -6.52 4.35 24.67
N PRO A 80 -7.63 4.84 24.10
CA PRO A 80 -7.64 5.49 22.80
C PRO A 80 -6.93 6.85 22.77
N THR A 81 -6.78 7.52 23.91
CA THR A 81 -6.19 8.85 24.00
C THR A 81 -5.18 8.96 25.15
N ALA A 82 -4.21 9.86 25.00
CA ALA A 82 -3.26 10.23 26.04
C ALA A 82 -2.74 11.66 25.80
N SER A 83 -1.97 12.20 26.74
CA SER A 83 -1.35 13.54 26.61
C SER A 83 0.17 13.54 26.69
N ALA A 84 0.76 12.40 27.04
CA ALA A 84 2.21 12.21 27.09
C ALA A 84 2.60 10.76 26.76
N ILE A 85 3.83 10.59 26.26
CA ILE A 85 4.43 9.29 25.95
C ILE A 85 5.90 9.30 26.33
N ALA A 86 6.35 8.26 27.03
CA ALA A 86 7.73 8.04 27.42
C ALA A 86 8.35 6.94 26.56
N ILE A 87 9.56 7.16 26.09
CA ILE A 87 10.31 6.28 25.18
C ILE A 87 11.62 5.87 25.86
N ARG A 88 11.97 4.61 25.75
CA ARG A 88 13.23 4.04 26.22
C ARG A 88 13.82 3.12 25.15
N GLY A 89 15.01 3.45 24.68
CA GLY A 89 15.63 2.74 23.56
C GLY A 89 14.76 2.86 22.31
N ASP A 90 14.35 1.73 21.77
CA ASP A 90 13.50 1.64 20.58
C ASP A 90 12.01 1.49 20.89
N SER A 91 11.64 1.47 22.18
CA SER A 91 10.31 1.03 22.60
C SER A 91 9.60 2.09 23.46
N ILE A 92 8.28 2.05 23.42
CA ILE A 92 7.41 2.86 24.28
C ILE A 92 7.47 2.30 25.71
N ALA A 93 7.94 3.12 26.66
CA ALA A 93 7.99 2.75 28.06
C ALA A 93 6.64 2.94 28.78
N ALA A 94 5.94 4.05 28.45
CA ALA A 94 4.61 4.33 29.01
C ALA A 94 3.86 5.33 28.14
N VAL A 95 2.52 5.28 28.21
CA VAL A 95 1.60 6.21 27.56
C VAL A 95 0.52 6.61 28.57
N GLY A 96 0.26 7.91 28.75
CA GLY A 96 -0.73 8.36 29.72
C GLY A 96 -0.79 9.88 29.85
N ALA A 97 -1.15 10.38 31.03
CA ALA A 97 -0.99 11.79 31.38
C ALA A 97 0.45 12.05 31.85
N MET A 98 0.93 13.29 31.73
CA MET A 98 2.29 13.64 32.18
C MET A 98 2.50 13.32 33.67
N ALA A 99 1.48 13.46 34.51
CA ALA A 99 1.54 13.13 35.93
C ALA A 99 1.92 11.64 36.16
N ASP A 100 1.42 10.74 35.30
CA ASP A 100 1.69 9.30 35.40
C ASP A 100 3.13 8.94 34.96
N LEU A 101 3.78 9.82 34.18
CA LEU A 101 5.10 9.59 33.60
C LEU A 101 6.22 10.30 34.36
N GLN A 102 5.92 11.09 35.41
CA GLN A 102 6.93 11.87 36.14
C GLN A 102 8.06 11.01 36.73
N GLY A 103 7.75 9.81 37.22
CA GLY A 103 8.73 8.85 37.73
C GLY A 103 9.68 8.27 36.68
N LEU A 104 9.44 8.53 35.40
CA LEU A 104 10.30 8.12 34.29
C LEU A 104 11.21 9.26 33.80
N GLN A 105 11.07 10.47 34.33
CA GLN A 105 11.92 11.59 33.98
C GLN A 105 13.23 11.52 34.79
N GLY A 106 14.37 11.45 34.10
CA GLY A 106 15.70 11.53 34.68
C GLY A 106 16.45 12.76 34.20
N ALA A 107 17.65 12.97 34.73
CA ALA A 107 18.47 14.13 34.41
C ALA A 107 18.84 14.28 32.91
N ASN A 108 18.91 13.17 32.20
CA ASN A 108 19.25 13.12 30.76
C ASN A 108 18.03 12.90 29.85
N THR A 109 16.81 12.88 30.39
CA THR A 109 15.60 12.69 29.60
C THR A 109 15.36 13.90 28.70
N GLN A 110 15.30 13.68 27.39
CA GLN A 110 14.92 14.71 26.43
C GLN A 110 13.43 14.98 26.52
N MET A 111 13.07 16.21 26.89
CA MET A 111 11.68 16.65 26.90
C MET A 111 11.32 17.30 25.57
N ILE A 112 10.28 16.80 24.91
CA ILE A 112 9.75 17.35 23.65
C ILE A 112 8.31 17.85 23.90
N ASP A 113 8.12 19.15 23.78
CA ASP A 113 6.79 19.75 23.84
C ASP A 113 6.11 19.61 22.45
N ALA A 114 5.00 18.90 22.40
CA ALA A 114 4.22 18.75 21.17
C ALA A 114 3.40 20.02 20.83
N GLY A 115 3.31 20.99 21.74
CA GLY A 115 2.59 22.25 21.53
C GLY A 115 1.11 22.05 21.23
N GLY A 116 0.47 21.08 21.87
CA GLY A 116 -0.94 20.73 21.66
C GLY A 116 -1.24 20.03 20.32
N ARG A 117 -0.21 19.59 19.59
CA ARG A 117 -0.39 18.91 18.28
C ARG A 117 -0.86 17.48 18.44
N THR A 118 -1.46 16.97 17.36
CA THR A 118 -1.88 15.58 17.25
C THR A 118 -0.67 14.67 17.06
N VAL A 119 -0.61 13.63 17.90
CA VAL A 119 0.39 12.54 17.81
C VAL A 119 -0.36 11.26 17.49
N VAL A 120 0.14 10.52 16.50
CA VAL A 120 -0.42 9.24 16.05
C VAL A 120 0.69 8.19 15.91
N PRO A 121 0.37 6.88 15.86
CA PRO A 121 1.34 5.87 15.47
C PRO A 121 1.94 6.20 14.11
N GLY A 122 3.19 5.86 13.90
CA GLY A 122 3.80 5.95 12.59
C GLY A 122 3.01 5.17 11.55
N LEU A 123 2.83 5.76 10.37
CA LEU A 123 2.05 5.13 9.30
C LEU A 123 2.77 3.90 8.75
N VAL A 124 1.98 2.87 8.47
CA VAL A 124 2.41 1.61 7.85
C VAL A 124 1.72 1.51 6.50
N ASP A 125 2.47 1.75 5.43
CA ASP A 125 1.97 1.53 4.07
C ASP A 125 1.94 0.03 3.76
N ALA A 126 0.75 -0.55 3.72
CA ALA A 126 0.58 -2.00 3.62
C ALA A 126 0.80 -2.56 2.21
N HIS A 127 0.99 -1.72 1.20
CA HIS A 127 1.29 -2.12 -0.17
C HIS A 127 1.91 -0.95 -0.94
N THR A 128 3.20 -1.06 -1.22
CA THR A 128 3.94 -0.11 -2.04
C THR A 128 5.04 -0.82 -2.81
N HIS A 129 5.62 -0.13 -3.78
CA HIS A 129 6.78 -0.61 -4.55
C HIS A 129 8.02 0.22 -4.19
N PHE A 130 8.31 0.25 -2.88
CA PHE A 130 9.31 1.13 -2.30
C PHE A 130 10.71 0.88 -2.83
N ILE A 131 11.15 -0.39 -2.89
CA ILE A 131 12.53 -0.74 -3.28
C ILE A 131 12.83 -0.25 -4.69
N ARG A 132 11.98 -0.61 -5.68
CA ARG A 132 12.19 -0.15 -7.05
C ARG A 132 12.00 1.36 -7.21
N GLY A 133 11.10 1.97 -6.42
CA GLY A 133 10.90 3.41 -6.38
C GLY A 133 12.15 4.15 -5.89
N GLY A 134 12.78 3.66 -4.84
CA GLY A 134 14.01 4.20 -4.28
C GLY A 134 15.17 4.26 -5.28
N LEU A 135 15.25 3.28 -6.21
CA LEU A 135 16.32 3.24 -7.21
C LEU A 135 16.28 4.41 -8.20
N THR A 136 15.15 5.10 -8.34
CA THR A 136 14.95 6.14 -9.36
C THR A 136 14.39 7.44 -8.80
N TYR A 137 14.00 7.49 -7.53
CA TYR A 137 13.30 8.63 -6.94
C TYR A 137 14.00 9.97 -7.18
N SER A 138 15.32 10.03 -7.09
CA SER A 138 16.07 11.28 -7.20
C SER A 138 16.09 11.89 -8.60
N ILE A 139 15.82 11.10 -9.65
CA ILE A 139 15.78 11.58 -11.05
C ILE A 139 14.37 11.82 -11.59
N GLU A 140 13.34 11.53 -10.79
CA GLU A 140 11.95 11.65 -11.22
C GLU A 140 11.45 13.09 -11.03
N VAL A 141 10.83 13.67 -12.05
CA VAL A 141 10.02 14.87 -11.90
C VAL A 141 8.64 14.46 -11.41
N ARG A 142 8.26 14.94 -10.23
CA ARG A 142 7.00 14.52 -9.60
C ARG A 142 5.86 15.49 -9.94
N TRP A 143 4.72 14.91 -10.34
CA TRP A 143 3.47 15.62 -10.57
C TRP A 143 2.41 15.37 -9.49
N ASP A 144 2.79 14.64 -8.43
CA ASP A 144 1.91 14.43 -7.28
C ASP A 144 1.45 15.77 -6.72
N GLY A 145 0.14 15.93 -6.58
CA GLY A 145 -0.47 17.15 -6.03
C GLY A 145 -0.26 18.43 -6.84
N VAL A 146 0.17 18.35 -8.09
CA VAL A 146 0.25 19.50 -9.00
C VAL A 146 -1.15 19.89 -9.46
N PRO A 147 -1.63 21.13 -9.23
CA PRO A 147 -3.02 21.50 -9.47
C PRO A 147 -3.33 21.85 -10.93
N THR A 148 -2.31 22.14 -11.75
CA THR A 148 -2.50 22.51 -13.17
C THR A 148 -1.50 21.79 -14.07
N LEU A 149 -1.93 21.47 -15.27
CA LEU A 149 -1.05 20.90 -16.31
C LEU A 149 0.07 21.90 -16.68
N ALA A 150 -0.24 23.18 -16.72
CA ALA A 150 0.73 24.24 -16.98
C ALA A 150 1.90 24.21 -15.97
N GLU A 151 1.62 24.03 -14.68
CA GLU A 151 2.68 23.87 -13.65
C GLU A 151 3.47 22.59 -13.87
N GLY A 152 2.81 21.47 -14.18
CA GLY A 152 3.48 20.21 -14.48
C GLY A 152 4.46 20.33 -15.64
N LEU A 153 4.05 20.98 -16.73
CA LEU A 153 4.89 21.23 -17.89
C LEU A 153 6.04 22.21 -17.58
N GLU A 154 5.82 23.22 -16.72
CA GLU A 154 6.89 24.12 -16.28
C GLU A 154 7.96 23.38 -15.47
N ARG A 155 7.57 22.46 -14.59
CA ARG A 155 8.53 21.58 -13.88
C ARG A 155 9.40 20.78 -14.85
N MET A 156 8.81 20.24 -15.91
CA MET A 156 9.56 19.56 -16.98
C MET A 156 10.50 20.53 -17.71
N ARG A 157 10.06 21.75 -18.01
CA ARG A 157 10.88 22.77 -18.70
C ARG A 157 12.09 23.18 -17.86
N VAL A 158 11.89 23.42 -16.56
CA VAL A 158 12.97 23.74 -15.63
C VAL A 158 13.97 22.57 -15.57
N GLN A 159 13.46 21.35 -15.48
CA GLN A 159 14.33 20.16 -15.40
C GLN A 159 15.09 19.91 -16.71
N ALA A 160 14.46 20.11 -17.88
CA ALA A 160 15.10 19.88 -19.17
C ALA A 160 16.32 20.76 -19.38
N ARG A 161 16.28 22.03 -18.91
CA ARG A 161 17.41 22.97 -19.01
C ARG A 161 18.65 22.55 -18.25
N ARG A 162 18.52 21.70 -17.24
CA ARG A 162 19.62 21.27 -16.37
C ARG A 162 19.98 19.78 -16.49
N THR A 163 19.15 18.99 -17.16
CA THR A 163 19.40 17.56 -17.37
C THR A 163 20.47 17.33 -18.42
N PRO A 164 21.67 16.81 -18.07
CA PRO A 164 22.74 16.58 -19.05
C PRO A 164 22.50 15.28 -19.83
N PRO A 165 23.01 15.19 -21.08
CA PRO A 165 23.06 13.90 -21.79
C PRO A 165 23.89 12.87 -21.01
N PRO A 166 23.55 11.59 -21.05
CA PRO A 166 22.44 10.97 -21.79
C PRO A 166 21.13 10.87 -20.99
N HIS A 167 20.98 11.62 -19.90
CA HIS A 167 19.85 11.51 -18.99
C HIS A 167 18.57 12.11 -19.58
N TRP A 168 17.43 11.71 -19.00
CA TRP A 168 16.09 12.06 -19.43
C TRP A 168 15.33 12.81 -18.37
N VAL A 169 14.41 13.69 -18.78
CA VAL A 169 13.34 14.19 -17.94
C VAL A 169 12.28 13.11 -17.81
N GLN A 170 11.99 12.65 -16.59
CA GLN A 170 11.12 11.52 -16.34
C GLN A 170 10.00 11.89 -15.38
N VAL A 171 8.73 11.79 -15.83
CA VAL A 171 7.54 11.82 -14.98
C VAL A 171 7.00 10.38 -14.89
N VAL A 172 7.00 9.77 -13.69
CA VAL A 172 6.89 8.31 -13.55
C VAL A 172 5.58 7.86 -12.86
N GLY A 173 4.56 8.68 -12.86
CA GLY A 173 3.26 8.33 -12.26
C GLY A 173 2.97 9.09 -10.97
N GLY A 174 2.03 8.60 -10.18
CA GLY A 174 1.56 9.27 -8.96
C GLY A 174 0.65 10.48 -9.22
N TRP A 175 0.12 10.64 -10.42
CA TRP A 175 -0.72 11.74 -10.86
C TRP A 175 -1.89 11.26 -11.72
N THR A 176 -2.91 12.09 -11.84
CA THR A 176 -4.06 11.86 -12.74
C THR A 176 -4.41 13.14 -13.49
N TRP A 177 -4.94 12.99 -14.70
CA TRP A 177 -5.44 14.13 -15.49
C TRP A 177 -6.57 14.89 -14.79
N ALA A 178 -7.35 14.17 -13.94
CA ALA A 178 -8.48 14.76 -13.21
C ALA A 178 -8.04 15.71 -12.08
N GLN A 179 -6.78 15.64 -11.61
CA GLN A 179 -6.27 16.58 -10.62
C GLN A 179 -5.96 17.98 -11.19
N PHE A 180 -5.82 18.08 -12.53
CA PHE A 180 -5.50 19.35 -13.18
C PHE A 180 -6.75 20.21 -13.40
N ALA A 181 -6.63 21.51 -13.22
CA ALA A 181 -7.70 22.46 -13.54
C ALA A 181 -8.16 22.36 -15.00
N GLU A 182 -7.25 21.98 -15.91
CA GLU A 182 -7.54 21.77 -17.31
C GLU A 182 -8.34 20.48 -17.59
N GLY A 183 -8.40 19.53 -16.65
CA GLY A 183 -9.19 18.30 -16.73
C GLY A 183 -8.81 17.38 -17.90
N ARG A 184 -7.56 17.39 -18.34
CA ARG A 184 -7.09 16.65 -19.51
C ARG A 184 -5.65 16.16 -19.38
N PHE A 185 -5.27 15.23 -20.22
CA PHE A 185 -3.88 14.81 -20.41
C PHE A 185 -3.04 15.87 -21.13
N PRO A 186 -1.69 15.84 -20.96
CA PRO A 186 -0.78 16.62 -21.80
C PRO A 186 -0.82 16.11 -23.24
N THR A 187 -0.56 17.01 -24.18
CA THR A 187 -0.31 16.66 -25.58
C THR A 187 1.19 16.47 -25.83
N LEU A 188 1.55 15.69 -26.85
CA LEU A 188 2.95 15.55 -27.29
C LEU A 188 3.55 16.90 -27.74
N ALA A 189 2.74 17.79 -28.29
CA ALA A 189 3.17 19.13 -28.66
C ALA A 189 3.63 19.95 -27.44
N GLU A 190 2.85 19.91 -26.35
CA GLU A 190 3.17 20.58 -25.08
C GLU A 190 4.43 20.00 -24.43
N ILE A 191 4.56 18.66 -24.41
CA ILE A 191 5.75 17.98 -23.87
C ILE A 191 6.99 18.35 -24.70
N ASN A 192 6.90 18.33 -26.04
CA ASN A 192 7.99 18.73 -26.92
C ASN A 192 8.38 20.21 -26.72
N ALA A 193 7.40 21.10 -26.56
CA ALA A 193 7.64 22.53 -26.30
C ALA A 193 8.30 22.76 -24.92
N ALA A 194 7.95 21.96 -23.93
CA ALA A 194 8.54 22.05 -22.59
C ALA A 194 9.97 21.52 -22.53
N THR A 195 10.31 20.46 -23.28
CA THR A 195 11.57 19.71 -23.10
C THR A 195 12.58 19.89 -24.24
N GLY A 196 12.15 20.42 -25.39
CA GLY A 196 13.03 20.68 -26.55
C GLY A 196 13.78 19.42 -27.00
N ASP A 197 15.11 19.54 -27.08
CA ASP A 197 16.00 18.46 -27.48
C ASP A 197 16.48 17.56 -26.33
N THR A 198 16.04 17.81 -25.10
CA THR A 198 16.29 16.92 -23.98
C THR A 198 15.31 15.74 -24.05
N PRO A 199 15.78 14.47 -24.09
CA PRO A 199 14.88 13.32 -24.07
C PRO A 199 13.97 13.34 -22.83
N ALA A 200 12.69 13.07 -23.05
CA ALA A 200 11.70 13.12 -21.97
C ALA A 200 10.62 12.05 -22.12
N MET A 201 10.12 11.60 -20.99
CA MET A 201 8.94 10.75 -20.91
C MET A 201 7.97 11.20 -19.81
N VAL A 202 6.68 10.95 -20.07
CA VAL A 202 5.60 11.10 -19.07
C VAL A 202 4.81 9.80 -19.03
N MET A 203 4.77 9.14 -17.89
CA MET A 203 3.98 7.92 -17.70
C MET A 203 2.76 8.23 -16.82
N HIS A 204 1.60 7.79 -17.24
CA HIS A 204 0.35 7.84 -16.48
C HIS A 204 -0.05 6.43 -16.10
N LEU A 205 -0.20 6.19 -14.79
CA LEU A 205 -0.52 4.86 -14.25
C LEU A 205 0.32 3.77 -14.95
N TYR A 206 -0.31 2.77 -15.52
CA TYR A 206 0.31 1.81 -16.44
C TYR A 206 -0.49 1.68 -17.73
N ASP A 207 -1.17 2.77 -18.15
CA ASP A 207 -2.01 2.77 -19.34
C ASP A 207 -1.33 3.40 -20.56
N ARG A 208 -0.50 4.45 -20.36
CA ARG A 208 0.17 5.16 -21.46
C ARG A 208 1.49 5.80 -21.05
N LEU A 209 2.32 5.99 -22.06
CA LEU A 209 3.63 6.61 -21.95
C LEU A 209 3.82 7.58 -23.12
N TRP A 210 3.97 8.86 -22.82
CA TRP A 210 4.38 9.86 -23.81
C TRP A 210 5.90 9.93 -23.83
N ILE A 211 6.48 9.87 -25.03
CA ILE A 211 7.91 10.02 -25.30
C ILE A 211 8.07 11.18 -26.27
N ASN A 212 8.84 12.19 -25.93
CA ASN A 212 9.07 13.33 -26.82
C ASN A 212 9.93 12.95 -28.04
N ARG A 213 10.02 13.85 -29.04
CA ARG A 213 10.80 13.60 -30.27
C ARG A 213 12.26 13.24 -30.00
N ALA A 214 12.89 13.89 -29.02
CA ALA A 214 14.26 13.58 -28.63
C ALA A 214 14.38 12.18 -28.03
N GLY A 215 13.40 11.76 -27.22
CA GLY A 215 13.33 10.40 -26.67
C GLY A 215 13.12 9.34 -27.74
N LEU A 216 12.25 9.58 -28.73
CA LEU A 216 12.10 8.66 -29.88
C LEU A 216 13.41 8.45 -30.63
N ARG A 217 14.17 9.55 -30.89
CA ARG A 217 15.51 9.45 -31.50
C ARG A 217 16.47 8.65 -30.63
N ALA A 218 16.48 8.90 -29.32
CA ALA A 218 17.35 8.19 -28.38
C ALA A 218 17.04 6.69 -28.26
N LEU A 219 15.76 6.30 -28.40
CA LEU A 219 15.35 4.89 -28.44
C LEU A 219 15.55 4.24 -29.82
N GLY A 220 15.82 5.02 -30.87
CA GLY A 220 15.91 4.55 -32.25
C GLY A 220 14.55 4.06 -32.81
N TRP A 221 13.44 4.64 -32.35
CA TRP A 221 12.11 4.26 -32.84
C TRP A 221 11.80 4.94 -34.18
N THR A 222 11.42 4.13 -35.16
CA THR A 222 11.11 4.53 -36.53
C THR A 222 9.77 3.96 -36.98
N LYS A 223 9.35 4.24 -38.22
CA LYS A 223 8.16 3.64 -38.81
C LYS A 223 8.23 2.09 -38.86
N ASP A 224 9.44 1.52 -38.88
CA ASP A 224 9.67 0.08 -38.95
C ASP A 224 9.78 -0.58 -37.57
N THR A 225 9.76 0.20 -36.48
CA THR A 225 9.78 -0.35 -35.10
C THR A 225 8.48 -1.11 -34.84
N PRO A 226 8.51 -2.41 -34.49
CA PRO A 226 7.30 -3.16 -34.22
C PRO A 226 6.64 -2.71 -32.91
N ASN A 227 5.34 -2.94 -32.80
CA ASN A 227 4.66 -2.76 -31.52
C ASN A 227 5.27 -3.72 -30.47
N PRO A 228 5.58 -3.24 -29.26
CA PRO A 228 6.05 -4.10 -28.19
C PRO A 228 4.92 -5.04 -27.73
N PHE A 229 5.29 -6.19 -27.19
CA PHE A 229 4.32 -7.11 -26.60
C PHE A 229 3.46 -6.41 -25.53
N GLY A 230 2.15 -6.49 -25.68
CA GLY A 230 1.20 -5.86 -24.76
C GLY A 230 1.05 -4.35 -24.90
N GLY A 231 1.52 -3.74 -26.00
CA GLY A 231 1.36 -2.31 -26.26
C GLY A 231 1.26 -1.96 -27.75
N ALA A 232 0.76 -0.77 -28.01
CA ALA A 232 0.64 -0.19 -29.35
C ALA A 232 1.35 1.17 -29.41
N ILE A 233 2.28 1.31 -30.34
CA ILE A 233 2.89 2.59 -30.68
C ILE A 233 1.90 3.34 -31.57
N GLU A 234 1.42 4.51 -31.11
CA GLU A 234 0.60 5.38 -31.96
C GLU A 234 1.43 5.93 -33.11
N ARG A 235 0.82 5.98 -34.32
CA ARG A 235 1.49 6.41 -35.53
C ARG A 235 0.69 7.49 -36.24
N ASP A 236 1.43 8.40 -36.90
CA ASP A 236 0.85 9.40 -37.82
C ASP A 236 0.39 8.76 -39.14
N ALA A 237 -0.23 9.57 -40.02
CA ALA A 237 -0.69 9.12 -41.31
C ALA A 237 0.44 8.57 -42.24
N SER A 238 1.69 8.92 -41.96
CA SER A 238 2.87 8.43 -42.68
C SER A 238 3.50 7.20 -42.06
N GLY A 239 2.92 6.67 -40.97
CA GLY A 239 3.38 5.50 -40.24
C GLY A 239 4.49 5.78 -39.20
N ASN A 240 4.91 7.02 -39.01
CA ASN A 240 5.92 7.36 -38.03
C ASN A 240 5.35 7.34 -36.60
N PRO A 241 6.14 6.89 -35.60
CA PRO A 241 5.74 6.99 -34.19
C PRO A 241 5.43 8.45 -33.79
N THR A 242 4.24 8.70 -33.23
CA THR A 242 3.89 10.02 -32.69
C THR A 242 4.66 10.32 -31.41
N GLY A 243 4.95 9.29 -30.62
CA GLY A 243 5.53 9.33 -29.29
C GLY A 243 4.60 8.82 -28.19
N LEU A 244 3.36 8.48 -28.51
CA LEU A 244 2.45 7.84 -27.58
C LEU A 244 2.54 6.31 -27.69
N LEU A 245 2.87 5.65 -26.57
CA LEU A 245 2.78 4.20 -26.37
C LEU A 245 1.62 3.91 -25.43
N VAL A 246 0.66 3.10 -25.89
CA VAL A 246 -0.52 2.71 -25.11
C VAL A 246 -0.42 1.24 -24.74
N ALA A 247 -0.64 0.91 -23.47
CA ALA A 247 -0.77 -0.46 -23.03
C ALA A 247 -2.06 -1.09 -23.59
N THR A 248 -1.97 -2.30 -24.14
CA THR A 248 -3.13 -3.05 -24.68
C THR A 248 -3.51 -4.24 -23.80
N THR A 249 -2.54 -4.94 -23.22
CA THR A 249 -2.76 -6.13 -22.40
C THR A 249 -1.97 -6.10 -21.08
N GLY A 250 -1.67 -4.90 -20.56
CA GLY A 250 -0.96 -4.73 -19.30
C GLY A 250 0.30 -3.89 -19.38
N LEU A 251 0.99 -3.77 -18.25
CA LEU A 251 2.10 -2.83 -18.03
C LEU A 251 3.42 -3.17 -18.76
N VAL A 252 3.56 -4.38 -19.30
CA VAL A 252 4.85 -4.92 -19.79
C VAL A 252 5.48 -4.04 -20.88
N ALA A 253 4.66 -3.53 -21.82
CA ALA A 253 5.14 -2.66 -22.89
C ALA A 253 5.74 -1.35 -22.38
N LEU A 254 5.08 -0.71 -21.41
CA LEU A 254 5.50 0.58 -20.85
C LEU A 254 6.77 0.41 -20.01
N VAL A 255 6.80 -0.61 -19.16
CA VAL A 255 7.99 -0.96 -18.36
C VAL A 255 9.15 -1.32 -19.28
N GLY A 256 8.93 -2.11 -20.33
CA GLY A 256 9.96 -2.47 -21.31
C GLY A 256 10.59 -1.26 -22.00
N ALA A 257 9.79 -0.25 -22.38
CA ALA A 257 10.30 1.00 -22.94
C ALA A 257 11.11 1.81 -21.90
N TRP A 258 10.58 1.93 -20.70
CA TRP A 258 11.22 2.67 -19.60
C TRP A 258 12.55 2.03 -19.15
N LEU A 259 12.66 0.70 -19.16
CA LEU A 259 13.90 -0.02 -18.82
C LEU A 259 15.07 0.27 -19.79
N ARG A 260 14.81 0.84 -20.96
CA ARG A 260 15.83 1.26 -21.94
C ARG A 260 16.42 2.64 -21.68
N ILE A 261 15.84 3.40 -20.74
CA ILE A 261 16.31 4.74 -20.38
C ILE A 261 17.51 4.63 -19.43
N PRO A 262 18.53 5.51 -19.54
CA PRO A 262 19.69 5.51 -18.65
C PRO A 262 19.31 5.56 -17.17
N ARG A 263 19.95 4.73 -16.36
CA ARG A 263 19.72 4.59 -14.93
C ARG A 263 20.81 5.31 -14.12
N LEU A 264 20.50 5.55 -12.85
CA LEU A 264 21.50 5.97 -11.87
C LEU A 264 22.57 4.91 -11.65
N SER A 265 23.79 5.33 -11.30
CA SER A 265 24.84 4.43 -10.81
C SER A 265 24.40 3.68 -9.55
N PRO A 266 24.99 2.54 -9.20
CA PRO A 266 24.68 1.84 -7.95
C PRO A 266 24.83 2.73 -6.70
N GLU A 267 25.82 3.61 -6.67
CA GLU A 267 26.08 4.56 -5.59
C GLU A 267 24.97 5.63 -5.52
N ASP A 268 24.57 6.16 -6.67
CA ASP A 268 23.49 7.14 -6.76
C ASP A 268 22.12 6.52 -6.41
N GLN A 269 21.92 5.22 -6.70
CA GLN A 269 20.73 4.49 -6.28
C GLN A 269 20.62 4.38 -4.75
N ILE A 270 21.74 4.23 -4.05
CA ILE A 270 21.77 4.25 -2.57
C ILE A 270 21.33 5.63 -2.06
N LEU A 271 21.87 6.71 -2.61
CA LEU A 271 21.49 8.07 -2.25
C LEU A 271 20.03 8.36 -2.58
N SER A 272 19.57 7.93 -3.76
CA SER A 272 18.18 8.03 -4.19
C SER A 272 17.23 7.33 -3.21
N THR A 273 17.58 6.11 -2.76
CA THR A 273 16.81 5.36 -1.77
C THR A 273 16.78 6.08 -0.41
N ARG A 274 17.89 6.72 0.01
CA ARG A 274 17.91 7.54 1.24
C ARG A 274 16.98 8.75 1.14
N HIS A 275 16.95 9.44 -0.01
CA HIS A 275 16.01 10.53 -0.26
C HIS A 275 14.56 10.04 -0.22
N PHE A 276 14.28 8.86 -0.77
CA PHE A 276 12.94 8.30 -0.76
C PHE A 276 12.48 7.88 0.64
N MET A 277 13.36 7.28 1.46
CA MET A 277 13.07 7.06 2.89
C MET A 277 12.76 8.38 3.61
N ARG A 278 13.55 9.43 3.35
CA ARG A 278 13.35 10.75 3.96
C ARG A 278 12.00 11.35 3.59
N GLU A 279 11.57 11.20 2.34
CA GLU A 279 10.26 11.66 1.89
C GLU A 279 9.11 10.91 2.58
N HIS A 280 9.22 9.60 2.74
CA HIS A 280 8.26 8.81 3.52
C HIS A 280 8.20 9.27 4.99
N ASN A 281 9.36 9.51 5.61
CA ASN A 281 9.40 10.04 6.98
C ASN A 281 8.75 11.43 7.10
N ARG A 282 8.90 12.31 6.09
CA ARG A 282 8.21 13.60 6.01
C ARG A 282 6.69 13.44 5.96
N LEU A 283 6.20 12.41 5.30
CA LEU A 283 4.78 12.07 5.25
C LEU A 283 4.28 11.31 6.48
N GLY A 284 5.15 11.01 7.45
CA GLY A 284 4.81 10.28 8.66
C GLY A 284 4.83 8.75 8.51
N VAL A 285 5.32 8.23 7.38
CA VAL A 285 5.47 6.78 7.19
C VAL A 285 6.72 6.30 7.94
N THR A 286 6.56 5.28 8.76
CA THR A 286 7.62 4.63 9.54
C THR A 286 7.88 3.20 9.10
N SER A 287 6.92 2.60 8.38
CA SER A 287 7.02 1.24 7.87
C SER A 287 6.34 1.09 6.53
N VAL A 288 6.87 0.22 5.68
CA VAL A 288 6.26 -0.17 4.40
C VAL A 288 6.29 -1.68 4.22
N ILE A 289 5.30 -2.21 3.50
CA ILE A 289 5.34 -3.54 2.91
C ILE A 289 5.62 -3.36 1.42
N ASP A 290 6.84 -3.69 0.99
CA ASP A 290 7.21 -3.69 -0.42
C ASP A 290 6.64 -4.93 -1.09
N ALA A 291 5.67 -4.74 -1.99
CA ALA A 291 4.98 -5.81 -2.69
C ALA A 291 5.79 -6.43 -3.85
N GLY A 292 7.07 -6.04 -3.99
CA GLY A 292 7.88 -6.40 -5.14
C GLY A 292 7.50 -5.58 -6.36
N GLY A 293 7.53 -6.17 -7.53
CA GLY A 293 7.03 -5.52 -8.75
C GLY A 293 7.87 -5.82 -9.99
N GLY A 294 7.26 -5.54 -11.15
CA GLY A 294 7.92 -5.69 -12.44
C GLY A 294 9.18 -4.82 -12.56
N GLY A 295 10.28 -5.42 -13.02
CA GLY A 295 11.59 -4.79 -13.12
C GLY A 295 12.36 -4.70 -11.79
N GLN A 296 11.96 -5.46 -10.77
CA GLN A 296 12.62 -5.58 -9.47
C GLN A 296 13.13 -7.00 -9.25
N ASN A 297 14.27 -7.33 -9.85
CA ASN A 297 14.93 -8.64 -9.72
C ASN A 297 15.55 -8.82 -8.34
N TYR A 298 15.30 -9.98 -7.71
CA TYR A 298 16.02 -10.40 -6.52
C TYR A 298 17.23 -11.29 -6.91
N PRO A 299 18.43 -11.07 -6.32
CA PRO A 299 18.76 -10.07 -5.30
C PRO A 299 19.22 -8.71 -5.87
N ASP A 300 19.39 -8.54 -7.18
CA ASP A 300 20.15 -7.43 -7.77
C ASP A 300 19.58 -6.05 -7.47
N ASN A 301 18.27 -5.85 -7.66
CA ASN A 301 17.64 -4.55 -7.37
C ASN A 301 17.42 -4.29 -5.87
N TYR A 302 17.68 -5.28 -5.01
CA TYR A 302 17.62 -5.15 -3.56
C TYR A 302 18.95 -4.72 -2.94
N ARG A 303 20.06 -4.66 -3.71
CA ARG A 303 21.42 -4.35 -3.18
C ARG A 303 21.50 -3.00 -2.50
N ALA A 304 20.87 -1.96 -3.04
CA ALA A 304 20.90 -0.62 -2.45
C ALA A 304 20.30 -0.62 -1.04
N ILE A 305 19.10 -1.18 -0.88
CA ILE A 305 18.42 -1.24 0.41
C ILE A 305 19.09 -2.21 1.38
N ALA A 306 19.57 -3.36 0.90
CA ALA A 306 20.31 -4.32 1.71
C ALA A 306 21.61 -3.72 2.28
N LYS A 307 22.32 -2.91 1.47
CA LYS A 307 23.49 -2.17 1.94
C LYS A 307 23.12 -1.16 3.02
N LEU A 308 22.07 -0.37 2.84
CA LEU A 308 21.59 0.58 3.85
C LEU A 308 21.20 -0.11 5.16
N ALA A 309 20.59 -1.30 5.08
CA ALA A 309 20.26 -2.10 6.25
C ALA A 309 21.53 -2.61 6.96
N ALA A 310 22.49 -3.16 6.21
CA ALA A 310 23.76 -3.64 6.74
C ALA A 310 24.58 -2.51 7.40
N ASP A 311 24.56 -1.32 6.81
CA ASP A 311 25.26 -0.12 7.32
C ASP A 311 24.48 0.57 8.47
N LYS A 312 23.32 0.05 8.90
CA LYS A 312 22.44 0.63 9.93
C LYS A 312 21.99 2.07 9.60
N GLN A 313 21.76 2.34 8.31
CA GLN A 313 21.33 3.66 7.80
C GLN A 313 19.84 3.72 7.47
N MET A 314 19.08 2.73 7.89
CA MET A 314 17.62 2.71 7.70
C MET A 314 16.95 3.78 8.57
N THR A 315 16.03 4.52 7.96
CA THR A 315 15.12 5.46 8.64
C THR A 315 13.66 5.07 8.45
N LEU A 316 13.43 3.94 7.79
CA LEU A 316 12.13 3.36 7.50
C LEU A 316 12.24 1.84 7.66
N ARG A 317 11.23 1.18 8.24
CA ARG A 317 11.18 -0.28 8.31
C ARG A 317 10.59 -0.85 7.03
N ILE A 318 11.20 -1.88 6.49
CA ILE A 318 10.78 -2.49 5.23
C ILE A 318 10.54 -3.99 5.42
N ALA A 319 9.28 -4.39 5.31
CA ALA A 319 8.89 -5.77 5.12
C ALA A 319 8.77 -6.00 3.61
N TYR A 320 9.63 -6.82 2.99
CA TYR A 320 9.60 -6.98 1.53
C TYR A 320 9.12 -8.36 1.11
N GLN A 321 8.50 -8.39 -0.05
CA GLN A 321 8.03 -9.59 -0.73
C GLN A 321 8.79 -9.80 -2.04
N LEU A 322 8.95 -11.04 -2.45
CA LEU A 322 9.63 -11.39 -3.69
C LEU A 322 8.61 -11.52 -4.83
N PHE A 323 8.96 -11.00 -5.98
CA PHE A 323 8.10 -10.92 -7.16
C PHE A 323 8.82 -11.56 -8.36
N ALA A 324 8.27 -12.65 -8.89
CA ALA A 324 8.84 -13.38 -10.02
C ALA A 324 8.79 -12.52 -11.30
N GLN A 325 9.92 -12.41 -12.00
CA GLN A 325 10.07 -11.50 -13.14
C GLN A 325 9.70 -12.13 -14.49
N GLY A 326 9.73 -13.44 -14.61
CA GLY A 326 9.47 -14.15 -15.87
C GLY A 326 8.14 -14.89 -15.85
N SER A 327 7.23 -14.53 -16.78
CA SER A 327 5.99 -15.29 -16.97
C SER A 327 6.29 -16.75 -17.34
N GLY A 328 5.66 -17.70 -16.63
CA GLY A 328 5.87 -19.14 -16.79
C GLY A 328 7.11 -19.70 -16.10
N LYS A 329 7.90 -18.85 -15.41
CA LYS A 329 9.11 -19.24 -14.63
C LYS A 329 8.95 -18.95 -13.14
N GLU A 330 7.76 -18.60 -12.68
CA GLU A 330 7.51 -18.16 -11.33
C GLU A 330 7.89 -19.23 -10.30
N LEU A 331 7.50 -20.49 -10.54
CA LEU A 331 7.83 -21.61 -9.65
C LEU A 331 9.35 -21.80 -9.53
N GLU A 332 10.06 -21.76 -10.65
CA GLU A 332 11.54 -21.88 -10.68
C GLU A 332 12.20 -20.75 -9.87
N ASN A 333 11.70 -19.52 -10.01
CA ASN A 333 12.20 -18.37 -9.27
C ASN A 333 12.00 -18.56 -7.76
N TYR A 334 10.79 -18.91 -7.31
CA TYR A 334 10.52 -19.12 -5.88
C TYR A 334 11.32 -20.30 -5.31
N GLN A 335 11.48 -21.39 -6.05
CA GLN A 335 12.32 -22.51 -5.66
C GLN A 335 13.80 -22.13 -5.55
N ALA A 336 14.30 -21.27 -6.45
CA ALA A 336 15.66 -20.77 -6.36
C ALA A 336 15.85 -19.83 -5.16
N TRP A 337 14.92 -18.91 -4.94
CA TRP A 337 15.00 -17.95 -3.84
C TRP A 337 14.82 -18.59 -2.47
N SER A 338 14.01 -19.65 -2.34
CA SER A 338 13.85 -20.37 -1.09
C SER A 338 15.14 -21.03 -0.58
N LYS A 339 16.16 -21.17 -1.44
CA LYS A 339 17.51 -21.61 -1.05
C LYS A 339 18.39 -20.45 -0.56
N LEU A 340 18.01 -19.20 -0.83
CA LEU A 340 18.77 -17.99 -0.48
C LEU A 340 18.21 -17.27 0.74
N VAL A 341 16.88 -17.32 0.92
CA VAL A 341 16.18 -16.58 1.96
C VAL A 341 14.93 -17.33 2.42
N THR A 342 14.55 -17.18 3.68
CA THR A 342 13.33 -17.76 4.26
C THR A 342 12.36 -16.67 4.70
N ALA A 343 11.06 -16.94 4.67
CA ALA A 343 10.05 -16.01 5.19
C ALA A 343 10.32 -15.72 6.68
N GLY A 344 10.30 -14.44 7.04
CA GLY A 344 10.65 -13.96 8.37
C GLY A 344 12.13 -13.62 8.57
N GLN A 345 13.01 -13.95 7.62
CA GLN A 345 14.44 -13.65 7.72
C GLN A 345 14.72 -12.14 7.65
N GLY A 346 15.57 -11.67 8.55
CA GLY A 346 15.92 -10.25 8.73
C GLY A 346 15.69 -9.79 10.16
N ASP A 347 15.52 -8.50 10.32
CA ASP A 347 15.28 -7.85 11.61
C ASP A 347 14.07 -6.88 11.54
N ASP A 348 13.89 -6.06 12.57
CA ASP A 348 12.81 -5.07 12.60
C ASP A 348 12.96 -3.95 11.54
N TRP A 349 14.11 -3.81 10.88
CA TRP A 349 14.37 -2.77 9.89
C TRP A 349 14.25 -3.26 8.44
N TYR A 350 14.67 -4.50 8.19
CA TYR A 350 14.67 -5.05 6.85
C TYR A 350 14.42 -6.55 6.89
N ARG A 351 13.24 -6.99 6.45
CA ARG A 351 12.80 -8.38 6.61
C ARG A 351 12.05 -8.88 5.38
N MET A 352 12.40 -10.08 4.91
CA MET A 352 11.65 -10.80 3.90
C MET A 352 10.38 -11.40 4.51
N THR A 353 9.22 -11.17 3.90
CA THR A 353 7.93 -11.61 4.45
C THR A 353 7.16 -12.58 3.58
N GLY A 354 7.58 -12.82 2.34
CA GLY A 354 6.90 -13.79 1.49
C GLY A 354 6.96 -13.48 0.00
N ALA A 355 5.93 -13.93 -0.73
CA ALA A 355 5.76 -13.69 -2.16
C ALA A 355 4.87 -12.47 -2.41
N GLY A 356 5.29 -11.62 -3.35
CA GLY A 356 4.63 -10.37 -3.69
C GLY A 356 3.43 -10.53 -4.60
N GLU A 357 2.85 -9.41 -5.03
CA GLU A 357 1.47 -9.35 -5.53
C GLU A 357 1.17 -10.21 -6.77
N TYR A 358 2.13 -10.42 -7.66
CA TYR A 358 1.96 -11.36 -8.78
C TYR A 358 2.68 -12.67 -8.48
N VAL A 359 1.99 -13.55 -7.78
CA VAL A 359 2.49 -14.92 -7.50
C VAL A 359 2.66 -15.71 -8.80
N ALA A 360 1.71 -15.52 -9.73
CA ALA A 360 1.84 -15.97 -11.11
C ALA A 360 1.30 -14.89 -12.05
N TRP A 361 2.04 -14.56 -13.10
CA TRP A 361 1.67 -13.51 -14.06
C TRP A 361 0.32 -13.73 -14.71
N THR A 362 -0.02 -14.99 -15.00
CA THR A 362 -1.31 -15.37 -15.61
C THR A 362 -2.49 -15.25 -14.65
N ALA A 363 -2.26 -15.11 -13.35
CA ALA A 363 -3.31 -14.96 -12.36
C ALA A 363 -3.61 -13.49 -12.00
N GLY A 364 -2.83 -12.53 -12.51
CA GLY A 364 -3.11 -11.11 -12.36
C GLY A 364 -4.07 -10.61 -13.44
N ASP A 365 -4.80 -9.56 -13.13
CA ASP A 365 -5.66 -8.87 -14.08
C ASP A 365 -5.16 -7.44 -14.36
N VAL A 366 -5.86 -6.72 -15.27
CA VAL A 366 -5.47 -5.36 -15.65
C VAL A 366 -5.73 -4.36 -14.53
N THR A 367 -4.85 -3.36 -14.48
CA THR A 367 -4.91 -2.28 -13.48
C THR A 367 -5.72 -1.07 -13.95
N ASN A 368 -6.09 -0.99 -15.23
CA ASN A 368 -6.71 0.20 -15.84
C ASN A 368 -8.19 -0.01 -16.06
N PHE A 369 -8.99 0.88 -15.50
CA PHE A 369 -10.44 0.76 -15.55
C PHE A 369 -11.05 1.24 -16.88
N ASP A 370 -10.32 1.96 -17.71
CA ASP A 370 -10.77 2.41 -19.04
C ASP A 370 -10.61 1.32 -20.12
N LYS A 371 -9.89 0.24 -19.84
CA LYS A 371 -9.68 -0.89 -20.76
C LYS A 371 -10.74 -1.97 -20.59
N ASP A 372 -10.90 -2.77 -21.63
CA ASP A 372 -11.72 -3.98 -21.51
C ASP A 372 -11.04 -5.01 -20.61
N PHE A 373 -11.85 -5.62 -19.76
CA PHE A 373 -11.37 -6.66 -18.88
C PHE A 373 -10.79 -7.83 -19.68
N SER A 374 -9.53 -8.14 -19.46
CA SER A 374 -8.87 -9.30 -20.01
C SER A 374 -8.97 -10.47 -19.04
N ARG A 375 -9.72 -11.51 -19.40
CA ARG A 375 -9.83 -12.72 -18.56
C ARG A 375 -8.46 -13.41 -18.45
N PRO A 376 -8.09 -13.91 -17.26
CA PRO A 376 -6.92 -14.75 -17.12
C PRO A 376 -6.95 -15.92 -18.12
N PRO A 377 -5.83 -16.27 -18.75
CA PRO A 377 -5.76 -17.30 -19.78
C PRO A 377 -6.05 -18.71 -19.22
N PRO A 378 -6.34 -19.71 -20.07
CA PRO A 378 -6.68 -21.06 -19.62
C PRO A 378 -5.60 -21.77 -18.78
N GLN A 379 -4.34 -21.43 -18.95
CA GLN A 379 -3.22 -22.03 -18.19
C GLN A 379 -3.05 -21.45 -16.77
N MET A 380 -3.84 -20.46 -16.40
CA MET A 380 -3.71 -19.74 -15.13
C MET A 380 -3.82 -20.69 -13.93
N GLU A 381 -4.83 -21.55 -13.89
CA GLU A 381 -5.06 -22.45 -12.76
C GLU A 381 -3.87 -23.38 -12.51
N ALA A 382 -3.29 -23.91 -13.60
CA ALA A 382 -2.13 -24.80 -13.48
C ALA A 382 -0.87 -24.05 -12.98
N GLN A 383 -0.57 -22.89 -13.56
CA GLN A 383 0.60 -22.10 -13.18
C GLN A 383 0.50 -21.53 -11.77
N PHE A 384 -0.62 -20.86 -11.47
CA PHE A 384 -0.87 -20.34 -10.14
C PHE A 384 -0.92 -21.45 -9.08
N GLY A 385 -1.58 -22.57 -9.40
CA GLY A 385 -1.71 -23.71 -8.49
C GLY A 385 -0.37 -24.35 -8.14
N ALA A 386 0.55 -24.46 -9.10
CA ALA A 386 1.91 -24.96 -8.85
C ALA A 386 2.68 -24.07 -7.88
N VAL A 387 2.63 -22.74 -8.09
CA VAL A 387 3.30 -21.77 -7.22
C VAL A 387 2.63 -21.70 -5.84
N ALA A 388 1.30 -21.59 -5.78
CA ALA A 388 0.56 -21.50 -4.52
C ALA A 388 0.79 -22.74 -3.63
N ARG A 389 0.82 -23.94 -4.23
CA ARG A 389 1.15 -25.18 -3.52
C ARG A 389 2.58 -25.13 -2.94
N PHE A 390 3.56 -24.70 -3.73
CA PHE A 390 4.95 -24.56 -3.26
C PHE A 390 5.06 -23.57 -2.10
N LEU A 391 4.43 -22.39 -2.22
CA LEU A 391 4.45 -21.36 -1.18
C LEU A 391 3.76 -21.85 0.10
N ALA A 392 2.62 -22.56 -0.03
CA ALA A 392 1.92 -23.14 1.11
C ALA A 392 2.76 -24.22 1.82
N GLN A 393 3.44 -25.11 1.07
CA GLN A 393 4.37 -26.11 1.62
C GLN A 393 5.54 -25.47 2.35
N SER A 394 6.10 -24.41 1.76
CA SER A 394 7.22 -23.66 2.34
C SER A 394 6.80 -22.70 3.46
N ARG A 395 5.50 -22.61 3.78
CA ARG A 395 4.92 -21.67 4.74
C ARG A 395 5.30 -20.21 4.46
N TRP A 396 5.41 -19.84 3.18
CA TRP A 396 5.62 -18.46 2.77
C TRP A 396 4.28 -17.73 2.64
N PRO A 397 4.05 -16.64 3.39
CA PRO A 397 2.94 -15.73 3.11
C PRO A 397 2.98 -15.25 1.67
N PHE A 398 1.82 -15.02 1.08
CA PHE A 398 1.76 -14.51 -0.29
C PHE A 398 0.53 -13.65 -0.51
N ARG A 399 0.62 -12.77 -1.50
CA ARG A 399 -0.50 -11.96 -1.97
C ARG A 399 -0.63 -12.05 -3.47
N GLN A 400 -1.88 -11.97 -3.94
CA GLN A 400 -2.20 -12.05 -5.36
C GLN A 400 -3.01 -10.82 -5.79
N HIS A 401 -2.55 -10.15 -6.82
CA HIS A 401 -3.23 -9.04 -7.48
C HIS A 401 -4.55 -9.51 -8.09
N THR A 402 -5.66 -8.93 -7.69
CA THR A 402 -7.01 -9.22 -8.18
C THR A 402 -7.89 -7.98 -8.08
N SER A 403 -8.09 -7.25 -9.18
CA SER A 403 -9.00 -6.10 -9.23
C SER A 403 -10.45 -6.55 -9.44
N PHE A 404 -10.64 -7.59 -10.26
CA PHE A 404 -11.94 -8.03 -10.72
C PHE A 404 -12.41 -9.34 -10.07
N ASP A 405 -13.72 -9.38 -9.76
CA ASP A 405 -14.37 -10.53 -9.12
C ASP A 405 -14.14 -11.85 -9.86
N VAL A 406 -14.22 -11.83 -11.18
CA VAL A 406 -14.02 -13.04 -12.00
C VAL A 406 -12.60 -13.61 -11.87
N THR A 407 -11.59 -12.77 -11.73
CA THR A 407 -10.22 -13.21 -11.47
C THR A 407 -10.11 -13.80 -10.05
N ALA A 408 -10.66 -13.09 -9.07
CA ALA A 408 -10.68 -13.56 -7.68
C ALA A 408 -11.38 -14.91 -7.53
N GLN A 409 -12.50 -15.13 -8.21
CA GLN A 409 -13.22 -16.41 -8.19
C GLN A 409 -12.36 -17.58 -8.69
N ARG A 410 -11.58 -17.38 -9.78
CA ARG A 410 -10.67 -18.39 -10.33
C ARG A 410 -9.48 -18.65 -9.40
N VAL A 411 -8.85 -17.58 -8.88
CA VAL A 411 -7.77 -17.66 -7.86
C VAL A 411 -8.24 -18.45 -6.64
N LEU A 412 -9.43 -18.13 -6.11
CA LEU A 412 -10.00 -18.83 -4.96
C LEU A 412 -10.31 -20.30 -5.26
N GLY A 413 -10.77 -20.63 -6.46
CA GLY A 413 -10.97 -22.03 -6.88
C GLY A 413 -9.70 -22.86 -6.77
N VAL A 414 -8.56 -22.29 -7.14
CA VAL A 414 -7.24 -22.92 -6.97
C VAL A 414 -6.84 -23.00 -5.50
N LEU A 415 -7.01 -21.92 -4.74
CA LEU A 415 -6.65 -21.90 -3.31
C LEU A 415 -7.50 -22.89 -2.49
N GLU A 416 -8.77 -23.08 -2.83
CA GLU A 416 -9.63 -24.11 -2.23
C GLU A 416 -9.10 -25.54 -2.51
N GLN A 417 -8.55 -25.78 -3.71
CA GLN A 417 -7.89 -27.06 -4.01
C GLN A 417 -6.62 -27.23 -3.19
N VAL A 418 -5.75 -26.23 -3.16
CA VAL A 418 -4.52 -26.25 -2.36
C VAL A 418 -4.85 -26.45 -0.88
N ASN A 419 -5.87 -25.76 -0.36
CA ASN A 419 -6.25 -25.84 1.06
C ASN A 419 -6.75 -27.24 1.49
N ARG A 420 -7.30 -28.04 0.58
CA ARG A 420 -7.68 -29.43 0.86
C ARG A 420 -6.46 -30.33 1.11
N GLU A 421 -5.34 -30.02 0.46
CA GLU A 421 -4.09 -30.79 0.58
C GLU A 421 -3.17 -30.21 1.66
N ILE A 422 -3.07 -28.88 1.69
CA ILE A 422 -2.14 -28.12 2.55
C ILE A 422 -2.92 -26.96 3.17
N PRO A 423 -3.24 -27.03 4.48
CA PRO A 423 -4.01 -25.97 5.13
C PRO A 423 -3.39 -24.58 5.00
N LEU A 424 -4.15 -23.63 4.48
CA LEU A 424 -3.76 -22.22 4.35
C LEU A 424 -3.95 -21.44 5.66
N ALA A 425 -4.63 -22.00 6.64
CA ALA A 425 -4.85 -21.37 7.94
C ALA A 425 -3.53 -20.94 8.58
N GLY A 426 -3.49 -19.69 9.05
CA GLY A 426 -2.31 -19.07 9.66
C GLY A 426 -1.18 -18.69 8.70
N LEU A 427 -1.36 -18.85 7.38
CA LEU A 427 -0.33 -18.49 6.39
C LEU A 427 -0.26 -17.01 6.09
N ARG A 428 -1.28 -16.20 6.44
CA ARG A 428 -1.41 -14.78 6.07
C ARG A 428 -1.35 -14.55 4.57
N TRP A 429 -2.07 -15.38 3.80
CA TRP A 429 -2.28 -15.12 2.39
C TRP A 429 -3.36 -14.05 2.17
N GLY A 430 -3.33 -13.35 1.05
CA GLY A 430 -4.30 -12.31 0.76
C GLY A 430 -4.47 -11.97 -0.72
N LEU A 431 -5.49 -11.16 -0.98
CA LEU A 431 -5.76 -10.54 -2.26
C LEU A 431 -5.48 -9.04 -2.17
N ASP A 432 -4.87 -8.48 -3.21
CA ASP A 432 -4.62 -7.05 -3.33
C ASP A 432 -5.62 -6.42 -4.30
N HIS A 433 -5.95 -5.13 -4.09
CA HIS A 433 -6.85 -4.26 -4.85
C HIS A 433 -8.35 -4.52 -4.57
N CYS A 434 -8.92 -5.55 -5.13
CA CYS A 434 -10.26 -6.06 -4.80
C CYS A 434 -11.40 -5.06 -5.08
N GLU A 435 -11.29 -4.22 -6.11
CA GLU A 435 -12.25 -3.15 -6.38
C GLU A 435 -13.66 -3.67 -6.65
N THR A 436 -13.82 -4.85 -7.26
CA THR A 436 -15.14 -5.31 -7.72
C THR A 436 -15.62 -6.62 -7.09
N LEU A 437 -15.10 -7.01 -5.92
CA LEU A 437 -15.44 -8.29 -5.30
C LEU A 437 -16.90 -8.33 -4.84
N ARG A 438 -17.56 -9.46 -5.15
CA ARG A 438 -18.96 -9.76 -4.79
C ARG A 438 -19.07 -10.42 -3.41
N PRO A 439 -20.24 -10.39 -2.77
CA PRO A 439 -20.45 -11.01 -1.47
C PRO A 439 -20.06 -12.48 -1.40
N ASN A 440 -20.45 -13.30 -2.37
CA ASN A 440 -20.11 -14.72 -2.43
C ASN A 440 -18.59 -14.97 -2.55
N THR A 441 -17.86 -14.10 -3.24
CA THR A 441 -16.40 -14.16 -3.34
C THR A 441 -15.76 -13.80 -2.02
N LEU A 442 -16.26 -12.77 -1.35
CA LEU A 442 -15.80 -12.38 0.00
C LEU A 442 -16.03 -13.49 1.03
N GLU A 443 -17.18 -14.18 0.98
CA GLU A 443 -17.46 -15.35 1.84
C GLU A 443 -16.40 -16.46 1.65
N ARG A 444 -15.95 -16.69 0.42
CA ARG A 444 -14.88 -17.67 0.14
C ARG A 444 -13.55 -17.23 0.71
N VAL A 445 -13.19 -15.92 0.60
CA VAL A 445 -11.98 -15.36 1.24
C VAL A 445 -12.03 -15.56 2.75
N ALA A 446 -13.15 -15.20 3.38
CA ALA A 446 -13.36 -15.37 4.82
C ALA A 446 -13.24 -16.84 5.26
N LYS A 447 -13.89 -17.75 4.54
CA LYS A 447 -13.87 -19.20 4.81
C LYS A 447 -12.47 -19.81 4.72
N LEU A 448 -11.63 -19.31 3.82
CA LEU A 448 -10.24 -19.76 3.65
C LEU A 448 -9.27 -19.04 4.60
N GLY A 449 -9.73 -18.11 5.43
CA GLY A 449 -8.90 -17.33 6.34
C GLY A 449 -7.94 -16.37 5.62
N GLY A 450 -8.35 -15.84 4.46
CA GLY A 450 -7.58 -14.86 3.69
C GLY A 450 -7.71 -13.45 4.22
N SER A 451 -6.89 -12.56 3.70
CA SER A 451 -6.91 -11.12 3.97
C SER A 451 -7.11 -10.32 2.68
N ILE A 452 -7.50 -9.07 2.82
CA ILE A 452 -7.63 -8.13 1.70
C ILE A 452 -6.81 -6.88 2.00
N ASN A 453 -6.07 -6.42 1.00
CA ASN A 453 -5.35 -5.16 1.08
C ASN A 453 -5.75 -4.28 -0.10
N ILE A 454 -6.52 -3.23 0.19
CA ILE A 454 -6.99 -2.28 -0.82
C ILE A 454 -5.97 -1.16 -1.04
N GLN A 455 -6.06 -0.50 -2.17
CA GLN A 455 -5.27 0.67 -2.50
C GLN A 455 -6.19 1.82 -2.92
N ASN A 456 -5.65 3.03 -2.89
CA ASN A 456 -6.41 4.24 -3.21
C ASN A 456 -6.52 4.51 -4.72
N ARG A 457 -6.52 3.48 -5.58
CA ARG A 457 -6.58 3.63 -7.05
C ARG A 457 -7.83 4.38 -7.51
N MET A 458 -8.97 4.13 -6.85
CA MET A 458 -10.21 4.86 -7.14
C MET A 458 -10.09 6.37 -6.91
N SER A 459 -9.14 6.84 -6.09
CA SER A 459 -8.89 8.27 -5.93
C SER A 459 -8.21 8.92 -7.15
N LEU A 460 -7.49 8.12 -7.97
CA LEU A 460 -6.76 8.59 -9.16
C LEU A 460 -7.48 8.22 -10.46
N ASP A 461 -8.05 7.01 -10.56
CA ASP A 461 -8.65 6.48 -11.79
C ASP A 461 -10.17 6.25 -11.68
N GLY A 462 -10.78 6.74 -10.61
CA GLY A 462 -12.21 6.55 -10.34
C GLY A 462 -13.12 7.19 -11.37
N GLU A 463 -12.71 8.31 -11.98
CA GLU A 463 -13.45 8.95 -13.08
C GLU A 463 -13.50 8.04 -14.32
N ALA A 464 -12.42 7.31 -14.62
CA ALA A 464 -12.41 6.32 -15.70
C ALA A 464 -13.30 5.12 -15.35
N PHE A 465 -13.27 4.67 -14.10
CA PHE A 465 -14.16 3.61 -13.62
C PHE A 465 -15.63 3.98 -13.78
N VAL A 466 -16.03 5.17 -13.34
CA VAL A 466 -17.42 5.65 -13.47
C VAL A 466 -17.85 5.76 -14.92
N ARG A 467 -17.01 6.29 -15.80
CA ARG A 467 -17.33 6.37 -17.24
C ARG A 467 -17.64 5.01 -17.84
N LYS A 468 -16.97 3.95 -17.40
CA LYS A 468 -17.11 2.60 -17.95
C LYS A 468 -18.19 1.78 -17.24
N TYR A 469 -18.25 1.84 -15.92
CA TYR A 469 -19.04 0.93 -15.10
C TYR A 469 -20.21 1.59 -14.37
N GLY A 470 -20.29 2.91 -14.42
CA GLY A 470 -21.36 3.69 -13.80
C GLY A 470 -21.13 4.02 -12.33
N ALA A 471 -21.88 5.01 -11.83
CA ALA A 471 -21.74 5.53 -10.47
C ALA A 471 -22.19 4.51 -9.40
N ALA A 472 -23.20 3.68 -9.70
CA ALA A 472 -23.68 2.65 -8.78
C ALA A 472 -22.58 1.62 -8.46
N ALA A 473 -21.83 1.19 -9.46
CA ALA A 473 -20.70 0.29 -9.27
C ALA A 473 -19.57 0.94 -8.49
N ALA A 474 -19.26 2.21 -8.78
CA ALA A 474 -18.21 2.96 -8.09
C ALA A 474 -18.52 3.19 -6.60
N ALA A 475 -19.80 3.28 -6.23
CA ALA A 475 -20.22 3.47 -4.85
C ALA A 475 -19.84 2.28 -3.92
N ASP A 476 -19.60 1.09 -4.48
CA ASP A 476 -19.21 -0.12 -3.74
C ASP A 476 -17.85 -0.68 -4.21
N ALA A 477 -16.99 0.16 -4.74
CA ALA A 477 -15.68 -0.23 -5.28
C ALA A 477 -14.52 0.48 -4.57
N PRO A 478 -13.73 -0.26 -3.75
CA PRO A 478 -13.95 -1.61 -3.23
C PRO A 478 -15.05 -1.67 -2.15
N PRO A 479 -15.62 -2.87 -1.88
CA PRO A 479 -16.74 -3.04 -0.95
C PRO A 479 -16.29 -3.08 0.52
N ILE A 480 -15.71 -1.98 1.02
CA ILE A 480 -15.07 -1.86 2.34
C ILE A 480 -15.99 -2.30 3.48
N ALA A 481 -17.24 -1.83 3.47
CA ALA A 481 -18.20 -2.17 4.52
C ALA A 481 -18.44 -3.68 4.62
N ARG A 482 -18.62 -4.35 3.48
CA ARG A 482 -18.87 -5.81 3.45
C ARG A 482 -17.65 -6.60 3.92
N ILE A 483 -16.45 -6.21 3.50
CA ILE A 483 -15.20 -6.85 3.93
C ILE A 483 -15.09 -6.77 5.46
N ARG A 484 -15.38 -5.61 6.05
CA ARG A 484 -15.35 -5.40 7.50
C ARG A 484 -16.45 -6.19 8.24
N GLU A 485 -17.68 -6.21 7.71
CA GLU A 485 -18.81 -6.95 8.28
C GLU A 485 -18.54 -8.46 8.33
N MET A 486 -17.82 -8.99 7.35
CA MET A 486 -17.42 -10.40 7.31
C MET A 486 -16.18 -10.70 8.18
N GLY A 487 -15.61 -9.69 8.84
CA GLY A 487 -14.44 -9.86 9.70
C GLY A 487 -13.16 -10.25 8.95
N ILE A 488 -13.09 -10.02 7.63
CA ILE A 488 -11.91 -10.26 6.83
C ILE A 488 -10.84 -9.22 7.21
N PRO A 489 -9.60 -9.64 7.57
CA PRO A 489 -8.52 -8.70 7.83
C PRO A 489 -8.31 -7.78 6.63
N LEU A 490 -8.37 -6.47 6.88
CA LEU A 490 -8.36 -5.43 5.83
C LEU A 490 -7.35 -4.35 6.19
N ALA A 491 -6.45 -4.00 5.26
CA ALA A 491 -5.56 -2.86 5.35
C ALA A 491 -5.60 -2.02 4.07
N CYS A 492 -4.93 -0.87 4.09
CA CYS A 492 -4.77 -0.03 2.91
C CYS A 492 -3.28 0.26 2.67
N GLY A 493 -2.90 0.28 1.41
CA GLY A 493 -1.59 0.72 0.94
C GLY A 493 -1.69 1.77 -0.16
N THR A 494 -0.56 2.37 -0.53
CA THR A 494 -0.55 3.39 -1.57
C THR A 494 -0.47 2.83 -2.98
N ASP A 495 0.12 1.67 -3.20
CA ASP A 495 0.56 1.19 -4.52
C ASP A 495 1.51 2.19 -5.22
N GLY A 496 2.20 2.99 -4.37
CA GLY A 496 3.15 4.00 -4.87
C GLY A 496 4.42 3.32 -5.41
N ASN A 497 5.14 3.93 -6.32
CA ASN A 497 5.15 5.33 -6.75
C ASN A 497 4.72 5.54 -8.21
N ARG A 498 4.31 4.50 -8.93
CA ARG A 498 4.00 4.56 -10.38
C ARG A 498 2.51 4.46 -10.67
N ALA A 499 1.83 3.46 -10.10
CA ALA A 499 0.39 3.30 -10.24
C ALA A 499 -0.37 4.42 -9.54
N THR A 500 0.05 4.75 -8.32
CA THR A 500 -0.54 5.84 -7.54
C THR A 500 0.55 6.72 -6.91
N SER A 501 0.14 7.74 -6.19
CA SER A 501 1.04 8.54 -5.36
C SER A 501 1.47 7.75 -4.11
N TYR A 502 2.73 7.88 -3.73
CA TYR A 502 3.26 7.32 -2.48
C TYR A 502 2.81 8.10 -1.22
N ASN A 503 1.98 9.14 -1.36
CA ASN A 503 1.45 9.90 -0.23
C ASN A 503 0.26 9.16 0.42
N PRO A 504 0.40 8.58 1.64
CA PRO A 504 -0.68 7.84 2.29
C PRO A 504 -1.89 8.72 2.66
N TRP A 505 -1.68 10.03 2.80
CA TRP A 505 -2.76 10.95 3.13
C TRP A 505 -3.79 11.11 2.02
N ILE A 506 -3.43 10.81 0.77
CA ILE A 506 -4.38 10.69 -0.34
C ILE A 506 -5.32 9.49 -0.09
N GLY A 507 -4.76 8.35 0.34
CA GLY A 507 -5.55 7.18 0.68
C GLY A 507 -6.45 7.41 1.89
N VAL A 508 -5.93 8.05 2.95
CA VAL A 508 -6.72 8.42 4.13
C VAL A 508 -7.84 9.40 3.76
N HIS A 509 -7.55 10.42 2.93
CA HIS A 509 -8.56 11.33 2.40
C HIS A 509 -9.68 10.57 1.67
N TRP A 510 -9.32 9.66 0.77
CA TRP A 510 -10.27 8.87 0.01
C TRP A 510 -11.13 7.96 0.91
N LEU A 511 -10.55 7.30 1.92
CA LEU A 511 -11.27 6.46 2.87
C LEU A 511 -12.30 7.24 3.71
N VAL A 512 -12.02 8.51 4.01
CA VAL A 512 -12.91 9.37 4.82
C VAL A 512 -13.94 10.06 3.94
N SER A 513 -13.56 10.63 2.81
CA SER A 513 -14.40 11.50 1.97
C SER A 513 -15.11 10.78 0.82
N GLY A 514 -14.54 9.66 0.35
CA GLY A 514 -14.99 8.97 -0.86
C GLY A 514 -14.74 9.75 -2.15
N ARG A 515 -13.82 10.76 -2.12
CA ARG A 515 -13.57 11.67 -3.23
C ARG A 515 -12.27 11.35 -3.95
N THR A 516 -12.31 11.51 -5.27
CA THR A 516 -11.12 11.45 -6.12
C THR A 516 -10.24 12.69 -5.94
N LEU A 517 -9.04 12.68 -6.51
CA LEU A 517 -8.18 13.86 -6.59
C LEU A 517 -8.79 14.96 -7.46
N GLY A 518 -9.64 14.61 -8.41
CA GLY A 518 -10.46 15.55 -9.19
C GLY A 518 -11.66 16.12 -8.45
N GLY A 519 -11.94 15.67 -7.22
CA GLY A 519 -13.03 16.15 -6.36
C GLY A 519 -14.37 15.44 -6.55
N ALA A 520 -14.47 14.46 -7.48
CA ALA A 520 -15.70 13.69 -7.65
C ALA A 520 -15.95 12.76 -6.47
N LYS A 521 -17.16 12.81 -5.86
CA LYS A 521 -17.55 11.83 -4.83
C LYS A 521 -18.05 10.58 -5.53
N LEU A 522 -17.37 9.46 -5.33
CA LEU A 522 -17.68 8.19 -5.98
C LEU A 522 -18.13 7.14 -4.97
N GLN A 523 -17.47 7.05 -3.82
CA GLN A 523 -17.74 6.03 -2.81
C GLN A 523 -19.06 6.31 -2.10
N GLY A 524 -19.88 5.27 -1.93
CA GLY A 524 -21.12 5.35 -1.14
C GLY A 524 -20.83 5.52 0.35
N ASP A 525 -21.71 6.23 1.06
CA ASP A 525 -21.50 6.58 2.48
C ASP A 525 -21.29 5.36 3.39
N ARG A 526 -21.88 4.20 3.06
CA ARG A 526 -21.66 2.95 3.79
C ARG A 526 -20.20 2.51 3.82
N ASN A 527 -19.45 2.78 2.77
CA ASN A 527 -18.06 2.39 2.62
C ASN A 527 -17.06 3.42 3.18
N LEU A 528 -17.55 4.59 3.61
CA LEU A 528 -16.69 5.59 4.24
C LEU A 528 -16.30 5.14 5.65
N LEU A 529 -15.08 5.49 6.04
CA LEU A 529 -14.56 5.23 7.37
C LEU A 529 -14.55 6.50 8.20
N ASP A 530 -14.80 6.38 9.50
CA ASP A 530 -14.44 7.46 10.41
C ASP A 530 -12.92 7.65 10.44
N ARG A 531 -12.47 8.79 10.94
CA ARG A 531 -11.05 9.19 10.90
C ARG A 531 -10.15 8.24 11.66
N ALA A 532 -10.60 7.66 12.76
CA ALA A 532 -9.80 6.72 13.54
C ALA A 532 -9.64 5.39 12.79
N GLU A 533 -10.72 4.88 12.19
CA GLU A 533 -10.66 3.65 11.39
C GLU A 533 -9.85 3.84 10.10
N ALA A 534 -9.95 4.99 9.44
CA ALA A 534 -9.11 5.30 8.28
C ALA A 534 -7.60 5.31 8.63
N LEU A 535 -7.23 5.86 9.81
CA LEU A 535 -5.85 5.76 10.30
C LEU A 535 -5.45 4.32 10.64
N ARG A 536 -6.37 3.50 11.21
CA ARG A 536 -6.08 2.10 11.49
C ARG A 536 -5.71 1.32 10.22
N MET A 537 -6.33 1.65 9.08
CA MET A 537 -5.99 1.02 7.79
C MET A 537 -4.51 1.21 7.42
N TYR A 538 -3.92 2.35 7.80
CA TYR A 538 -2.52 2.70 7.57
C TYR A 538 -1.63 2.59 8.83
N THR A 539 -2.07 1.91 9.88
CA THR A 539 -1.28 1.71 11.10
C THR A 539 -1.42 0.29 11.63
N ALA A 540 -2.35 0.03 12.54
CA ALA A 540 -2.57 -1.28 13.18
C ALA A 540 -2.87 -2.39 12.17
N ASN A 541 -3.70 -2.10 11.15
CA ASN A 541 -4.07 -3.08 10.14
C ASN A 541 -2.90 -3.38 9.20
N GLY A 542 -2.12 -2.35 8.82
CA GLY A 542 -0.88 -2.54 8.07
C GLY A 542 0.15 -3.37 8.83
N ALA A 543 0.30 -3.14 10.14
CA ALA A 543 1.17 -3.95 10.99
C ALA A 543 0.72 -5.42 11.04
N TRP A 544 -0.58 -5.69 11.04
CA TRP A 544 -1.11 -7.05 10.96
C TRP A 544 -0.72 -7.73 9.65
N MET A 545 -0.74 -7.01 8.52
CA MET A 545 -0.39 -7.58 7.20
C MET A 545 1.06 -8.07 7.15
N SER A 546 1.98 -7.44 7.89
CA SER A 546 3.38 -7.89 8.00
C SER A 546 3.66 -8.82 9.17
N GLY A 547 2.65 -9.19 9.98
CA GLY A 547 2.80 -10.04 11.16
C GLY A 547 3.47 -9.34 12.35
N GLU A 548 3.30 -8.02 12.46
CA GLU A 548 3.96 -7.18 13.47
C GLU A 548 2.98 -6.44 14.38
N GLU A 549 1.72 -6.85 14.42
CA GLU A 549 0.65 -6.21 15.21
C GLU A 549 0.95 -6.14 16.72
N ASN A 550 1.75 -7.07 17.22
CA ASN A 550 2.21 -7.08 18.62
C ASN A 550 3.40 -6.15 18.86
N ARG A 551 4.01 -5.62 17.78
CA ARG A 551 5.22 -4.81 17.83
C ARG A 551 5.00 -3.35 17.50
N LYS A 552 4.06 -3.03 16.60
CA LYS A 552 3.81 -1.66 16.09
C LYS A 552 2.36 -1.46 15.65
N GLY A 553 2.04 -0.27 15.18
CA GLY A 553 0.73 0.10 14.62
C GLY A 553 -0.24 0.73 15.62
N THR A 554 0.05 0.66 16.92
CA THR A 554 -0.63 1.40 17.99
C THR A 554 0.41 1.91 18.99
N LEU A 555 0.06 2.97 19.76
CA LEU A 555 0.94 3.50 20.80
C LEU A 555 0.58 2.86 22.15
N GLU A 556 1.28 1.79 22.49
CA GLU A 556 1.09 1.02 23.72
C GLU A 556 2.46 0.70 24.34
N ALA A 557 2.55 0.63 25.66
CA ALA A 557 3.78 0.24 26.34
C ALA A 557 4.29 -1.11 25.84
N GLY A 558 5.59 -1.21 25.61
CA GLY A 558 6.27 -2.40 25.07
C GLY A 558 6.31 -2.48 23.54
N LYS A 559 5.55 -1.68 22.81
CA LYS A 559 5.64 -1.59 21.35
C LYS A 559 6.78 -0.66 20.90
N LEU A 560 7.18 -0.78 19.65
CA LEU A 560 8.18 0.06 19.04
C LEU A 560 7.76 1.54 19.08
N ALA A 561 8.69 2.42 19.37
CA ALA A 561 8.48 3.86 19.42
C ALA A 561 8.51 4.46 18.01
N ASP A 562 7.56 4.02 17.18
CA ASP A 562 7.28 4.52 15.84
C ASP A 562 6.07 5.45 15.92
N LEU A 563 6.30 6.76 15.84
CA LEU A 563 5.24 7.77 16.03
C LEU A 563 5.52 9.06 15.26
N VAL A 564 4.47 9.84 15.06
CA VAL A 564 4.54 11.12 14.35
C VAL A 564 3.76 12.22 15.06
N ILE A 565 4.31 13.43 15.05
CA ILE A 565 3.60 14.67 15.38
C ILE A 565 3.17 15.29 14.05
N LEU A 566 1.87 15.50 13.87
CA LEU A 566 1.31 15.99 12.61
C LEU A 566 1.40 17.53 12.50
N SER A 567 1.42 18.01 11.25
CA SER A 567 1.45 19.45 10.92
C SER A 567 0.15 20.17 11.30
N ALA A 568 -0.98 19.45 11.32
CA ALA A 568 -2.28 19.94 11.74
C ALA A 568 -3.06 18.86 12.48
N ASP A 569 -4.18 19.24 13.11
CA ASP A 569 -5.04 18.28 13.80
C ASP A 569 -5.92 17.49 12.83
N TYR A 570 -5.46 16.30 12.48
CA TYR A 570 -6.15 15.38 11.59
C TYR A 570 -7.63 15.17 11.93
N PHE A 571 -7.98 15.18 13.22
CA PHE A 571 -9.36 14.90 13.66
C PHE A 571 -10.31 16.08 13.49
N THR A 572 -9.82 17.30 13.24
CA THR A 572 -10.64 18.52 13.19
C THR A 572 -10.52 19.31 11.87
N ILE A 573 -9.44 19.15 11.12
CA ILE A 573 -9.29 19.81 9.80
C ILE A 573 -10.38 19.35 8.82
N SER A 574 -10.61 20.12 7.75
CA SER A 574 -11.52 19.70 6.67
C SER A 574 -11.00 18.42 5.97
N GLU A 575 -11.89 17.67 5.34
CA GLU A 575 -11.49 16.46 4.59
C GLU A 575 -10.47 16.79 3.52
N GLU A 576 -10.64 17.90 2.80
CA GLU A 576 -9.73 18.33 1.73
C GLU A 576 -8.30 18.61 2.22
N GLU A 577 -8.15 19.14 3.44
CA GLU A 577 -6.84 19.40 4.04
C GLU A 577 -6.07 18.12 4.40
N ILE A 578 -6.75 16.97 4.51
CA ILE A 578 -6.10 15.69 4.84
C ILE A 578 -4.99 15.37 3.83
N LYS A 579 -5.19 15.63 2.53
CA LYS A 579 -4.19 15.37 1.47
C LYS A 579 -2.88 16.15 1.68
N GLY A 580 -2.96 17.29 2.35
CA GLY A 580 -1.83 18.18 2.63
C GLY A 580 -1.12 17.93 3.96
N LEU A 581 -1.53 16.91 4.73
CA LEU A 581 -0.89 16.59 5.99
C LEU A 581 0.55 16.11 5.79
N GLU A 582 1.39 16.54 6.73
CA GLU A 582 2.79 16.13 6.85
C GLU A 582 3.10 15.83 8.32
N SER A 583 4.20 15.15 8.55
CA SER A 583 4.79 15.08 9.88
C SER A 583 5.69 16.31 10.13
N VAL A 584 5.58 16.91 11.30
CA VAL A 584 6.56 17.90 11.78
C VAL A 584 7.65 17.26 12.64
N LEU A 585 7.39 16.06 13.17
CA LEU A 585 8.38 15.23 13.85
C LEU A 585 8.04 13.75 13.65
N THR A 586 8.97 12.97 13.12
CA THR A 586 8.84 11.52 12.96
C THR A 586 9.92 10.79 13.74
N LEU A 587 9.50 9.84 14.56
CA LEU A 587 10.37 8.90 15.25
C LEU A 587 10.18 7.49 14.72
N VAL A 588 11.29 6.76 14.53
CA VAL A 588 11.31 5.33 14.20
C VAL A 588 12.24 4.62 15.17
N GLY A 589 11.70 3.70 15.97
CA GLY A 589 12.46 3.06 17.04
C GLY A 589 13.06 4.09 18.01
N GLY A 590 12.27 5.08 18.42
CA GLY A 590 12.69 6.15 19.32
C GLY A 590 13.68 7.16 18.75
N LYS A 591 14.20 6.93 17.53
CA LYS A 591 15.14 7.85 16.88
C LYS A 591 14.38 8.86 16.02
N ILE A 592 14.72 10.14 16.17
CA ILE A 592 14.18 11.19 15.30
C ILE A 592 14.79 11.02 13.89
N VAL A 593 13.94 10.78 12.90
CA VAL A 593 14.32 10.60 11.49
C VAL A 593 13.89 11.77 10.61
N HIS A 594 12.95 12.59 11.09
CA HIS A 594 12.49 13.82 10.43
C HIS A 594 12.07 14.86 11.46
N GLY A 595 12.40 16.12 11.22
CA GLY A 595 11.94 17.28 11.98
C GLY A 595 11.75 18.48 11.05
N ALA A 596 10.64 19.22 11.24
CA ALA A 596 10.29 20.42 10.47
C ALA A 596 9.65 21.47 11.39
N GLY A 597 9.52 22.71 10.92
CA GLY A 597 8.96 23.80 11.71
C GLY A 597 9.65 23.96 13.06
N PRO A 598 8.92 23.87 14.19
CA PRO A 598 9.51 24.04 15.53
C PRO A 598 10.54 22.96 15.88
N TYR A 599 10.52 21.81 15.19
CA TYR A 599 11.42 20.69 15.44
C TYR A 599 12.57 20.59 14.41
N SER A 600 12.76 21.59 13.56
CA SER A 600 13.78 21.56 12.50
C SER A 600 15.21 21.35 13.04
N ARG A 601 15.51 21.85 14.25
CA ARG A 601 16.80 21.66 14.92
C ARG A 601 17.05 20.22 15.37
N LEU A 602 16.01 19.42 15.53
CA LEU A 602 16.09 17.99 15.88
C LEU A 602 16.26 17.10 14.65
N SER A 603 16.06 17.67 13.46
CA SER A 603 16.11 16.92 12.21
C SER A 603 17.53 16.45 11.90
N PRO A 604 17.72 15.15 11.55
CA PRO A 604 19.01 14.75 11.00
C PRO A 604 19.29 15.48 9.68
N PRO A 605 20.58 15.61 9.30
CA PRO A 605 20.97 16.20 8.02
C PRO A 605 20.27 15.50 6.85
N LEU A 606 19.94 16.26 5.81
CA LEU A 606 19.41 15.69 4.56
C LEU A 606 20.49 14.81 3.91
N PRO A 607 20.08 13.74 3.22
CA PRO A 607 20.99 13.00 2.37
C PRO A 607 21.65 13.93 1.34
N PRO A 608 22.93 13.75 1.01
CA PRO A 608 23.57 14.54 -0.03
C PRO A 608 22.89 14.27 -1.39
N VAL A 609 22.78 15.32 -2.20
CA VAL A 609 22.34 15.20 -3.59
C VAL A 609 23.54 14.80 -4.43
N ALA A 610 23.46 13.67 -5.12
CA ALA A 610 24.58 13.11 -5.88
C ALA A 610 25.09 14.06 -6.98
N GLN A 611 24.17 14.75 -7.65
CA GLN A 611 24.48 15.66 -8.74
C GLN A 611 23.51 16.85 -8.74
N ASP A 612 24.01 18.05 -9.03
CA ASP A 612 23.25 19.31 -8.92
C ASP A 612 22.05 19.41 -9.85
N TRP A 613 22.02 18.66 -10.93
CA TRP A 613 20.92 18.66 -11.89
C TRP A 613 19.73 17.79 -11.43
N LEU A 614 19.90 16.93 -10.41
CA LEU A 614 18.86 16.01 -9.95
C LEU A 614 17.63 16.77 -9.43
N PRO A 615 16.41 16.38 -9.85
CA PRO A 615 15.17 17.02 -9.40
C PRO A 615 14.96 16.97 -7.89
N VAL A 616 15.51 15.96 -7.22
CA VAL A 616 15.29 15.69 -5.78
C VAL A 616 15.62 16.88 -4.87
N LYS A 617 16.51 17.79 -5.28
CA LYS A 617 16.82 18.97 -4.47
C LYS A 617 15.65 19.95 -4.33
N ASP A 618 14.65 19.87 -5.22
CA ASP A 618 13.47 20.74 -5.20
C ASP A 618 12.24 20.05 -4.59
N TYR A 619 12.38 18.82 -4.05
CA TYR A 619 11.27 18.04 -3.51
C TYR A 619 10.79 18.51 -2.13
N GLY A 620 9.59 18.06 -1.77
CA GLY A 620 9.04 18.20 -0.41
C GLY A 620 8.01 19.32 -0.24
N GLN A 621 7.45 19.88 -1.33
CA GLN A 621 6.48 20.98 -1.24
C GLN A 621 5.20 20.79 -2.06
N TYR A 622 5.02 19.67 -2.76
CA TYR A 622 3.96 19.49 -3.76
C TYR A 622 2.55 19.54 -3.19
N TYR A 623 2.31 18.87 -2.06
CA TYR A 623 0.96 18.68 -1.52
C TYR A 623 0.41 19.90 -0.80
N LYS A 624 1.25 20.82 -0.33
CA LYS A 624 0.80 22.03 0.39
C LYS A 624 -0.08 22.92 -0.46
N ARG A 625 0.19 23.01 -1.77
CA ARG A 625 -0.61 23.81 -2.72
C ARG A 625 -1.88 23.09 -3.17
N ALA A 626 -1.81 21.78 -3.41
CA ALA A 626 -2.95 20.99 -3.88
C ALA A 626 -4.13 20.96 -2.90
N ALA A 627 -3.86 20.99 -1.59
CA ALA A 627 -4.90 21.01 -0.57
C ALA A 627 -5.71 22.30 -0.55
N LEU A 628 -5.14 23.42 -1.04
CA LEU A 628 -5.78 24.74 -1.03
C LEU A 628 -6.52 25.05 -2.33
N ASP A 629 -6.07 24.49 -3.47
CA ASP A 629 -6.51 24.86 -4.82
C ASP A 629 -7.10 23.67 -5.59
N ALA A 630 -7.73 22.71 -4.93
CA ALA A 630 -8.36 21.57 -5.61
C ALA A 630 -9.34 22.05 -6.69
N PRO A 631 -9.11 21.73 -7.98
CA PRO A 631 -9.97 22.21 -9.04
C PRO A 631 -11.38 21.66 -8.88
N LYS A 632 -12.39 22.50 -9.10
CA LYS A 632 -13.80 22.11 -9.11
C LYS A 632 -14.13 21.34 -10.40
N VAL A 633 -13.41 20.26 -10.65
CA VAL A 633 -13.58 19.43 -11.86
C VAL A 633 -14.88 18.60 -11.82
N ALA A 634 -15.48 18.45 -10.63
CA ALA A 634 -16.73 17.70 -10.42
C ALA A 634 -17.93 18.16 -11.28
N ALA A 635 -17.88 19.34 -11.86
CA ALA A 635 -18.95 19.86 -12.72
C ALA A 635 -18.94 19.28 -14.14
N ALA A 636 -17.82 18.72 -14.61
CA ALA A 636 -17.65 18.22 -15.98
C ALA A 636 -18.16 16.78 -16.19
N PHE A 637 -18.48 16.06 -15.12
CA PHE A 637 -18.89 14.65 -15.18
C PHE A 637 -20.37 14.46 -14.84
N ARG A 638 -21.28 15.22 -15.46
CA ARG A 638 -22.71 15.19 -15.15
C ARG A 638 -23.54 14.13 -15.86
N GLU A 639 -23.00 13.40 -16.80
CA GLU A 639 -23.75 12.33 -17.48
C GLU A 639 -23.02 10.99 -17.39
N PRO A 640 -23.48 10.05 -16.54
CA PRO A 640 -22.97 8.68 -16.59
C PRO A 640 -23.54 7.99 -17.83
N GLY A 641 -22.66 7.49 -18.69
CA GLY A 641 -23.05 6.46 -19.63
C GLY A 641 -23.53 5.24 -18.85
N THR A 642 -24.77 4.85 -19.05
CA THR A 642 -25.38 3.68 -18.42
C THR A 642 -24.80 2.39 -19.02
N ILE A 643 -23.68 1.93 -18.47
CA ILE A 643 -23.26 0.55 -18.62
C ILE A 643 -23.78 -0.16 -17.36
N GLY A 644 -24.67 -1.12 -17.55
CA GLY A 644 -25.32 -1.79 -16.43
C GLY A 644 -24.33 -2.55 -15.52
N ASP A 645 -24.75 -2.82 -14.30
CA ASP A 645 -24.04 -3.55 -13.22
C ASP A 645 -23.34 -4.84 -13.67
N ALA A 646 -23.86 -5.49 -14.73
CA ALA A 646 -23.37 -6.75 -15.25
C ALA A 646 -21.90 -6.71 -15.74
N GLY A 647 -21.43 -5.57 -16.28
CA GLY A 647 -20.06 -5.44 -16.80
C GLY A 647 -18.97 -5.39 -15.74
N VAL A 648 -19.25 -4.74 -14.60
CA VAL A 648 -18.27 -4.59 -13.47
C VAL A 648 -18.01 -5.93 -12.80
N TRP A 649 -19.07 -6.71 -12.63
CA TRP A 649 -19.03 -7.96 -11.88
C TRP A 649 -18.69 -9.18 -12.75
N GLY A 650 -18.56 -9.00 -14.06
CA GLY A 650 -18.19 -10.08 -14.98
C GLY A 650 -19.34 -11.00 -15.41
N GLU A 651 -20.60 -10.64 -15.11
CA GLU A 651 -21.78 -11.44 -15.52
C GLU A 651 -22.41 -10.97 -16.84
N GLY A 652 -21.96 -9.86 -17.41
CA GLY A 652 -22.55 -9.29 -18.64
C GLY A 652 -22.15 -9.95 -19.95
N CYS A 653 -21.29 -10.94 -19.94
CA CYS A 653 -21.02 -11.75 -21.12
C CYS A 653 -21.93 -12.98 -21.12
N GLY A 654 -23.18 -12.79 -21.38
CA GLY A 654 -24.04 -13.82 -21.99
C GLY A 654 -23.45 -14.14 -23.36
N CYS A 655 -22.39 -14.90 -23.40
CA CYS A 655 -21.95 -15.56 -24.63
C CYS A 655 -23.04 -16.53 -24.97
N GLY A 656 -23.91 -16.13 -25.88
CA GLY A 656 -24.68 -17.09 -26.64
C GLY A 656 -23.69 -18.07 -27.23
N VAL A 657 -23.67 -19.27 -26.68
CA VAL A 657 -23.06 -20.42 -27.30
C VAL A 657 -23.97 -20.75 -28.48
N SER A 658 -23.56 -20.45 -29.66
CA SER A 658 -23.99 -21.10 -30.87
C SER A 658 -22.77 -21.71 -31.54
#